data_7581bb294483e0568926e86334fc9c2f
#
_entry.id   7581bb294483e0568926e86334fc9c2f
#
_cell.length_a   1.000
_cell.length_b   1.000
_cell.length_c   1.000
_cell.angle_alpha   90.00
_cell.angle_beta   90.00
_cell.angle_gamma   90.00
#
_symmetry.space_group_name_H-M   'P 1'
#
loop_
_entity.id
_entity.type
_entity.pdbx_description
1 polymer ?
#
loop_
_entity_poly.entity_id
_entity_poly.type
_entity_poly.pdbx_seq_one_letter_code
_entity_poly.pdbx_strand_id
1 'polypeptide(L)'
;MTQKIWEQGYTQNRELSWLQFNARVLAEAEDENVPLLERFKFLAIFTSNLDEFFMIRVGSLCDMAAVDKEHTDSKSGLTAKEQLHLIYKAVEPLYARRDAAFSDVDSKLSAIGLRRLTMDSLAPDEQKYIKRYFKDIIAPVLSPQIVDSHHPFPHLEGKVLHIAALLSHKKTERLGLLPVPASLPPVVFLPETPSRYILTEDILLAYADHVFEMYDVLEKTVLCVTRNADIQVDDETFGVEGGDFRKKMEKLLRQRRRMAVVRVEISRPISDHFKEHFRSRFEVSDAQIFLSRTAPLKLGYAFSLGEHLPEKKRAFLSDAPFTPQQPAMLSAGQSLLKAALQRDILLSYPYESMEPFLQMIREAANDPAVLAIRITIYRLASKAKLVEYLCAAAENGKDVTALIELRARFDEQNNIDWSERMEEAGCKIIYGFEDYKVHSKICLITRRERGTVRHITQVGTGNYNEKTAKQYTDVSLITADERIGQDAGAFFNNMALGNLSGRYSRLFVAPTSLKNNILALMDEQIAKGKDGYILLKFNSLTDIDVIAKLREASCAGVTVEMIVRGICCLLPGVPGHTENITVTSIVGRFLEHSRIYVFGRGDEEKMYISSADLMTRNTERRVEIACPIDDPAVRTRLHDILYAMQHDTVKARVLQPDGTYCKKPAVQDPICAQDLLMQQAIENARKQAAQPAPHPGFLEKIRKWFSGS
;
A
#
# COMPACT_ATOMS: atom_id res chain seq x y z
N MET A 1 25.34 -2.14 -33.01
CA MET A 1 24.95 -1.72 -31.63
C MET A 1 23.47 -1.99 -31.48
N THR A 2 23.08 -2.80 -30.51
CA THR A 2 21.65 -3.04 -30.23
C THR A 2 21.03 -1.73 -29.77
N GLN A 3 20.00 -1.26 -30.48
CA GLN A 3 19.30 -0.01 -30.15
C GLN A 3 18.74 -0.11 -28.72
N LYS A 4 18.97 0.91 -27.90
CA LYS A 4 18.53 0.91 -26.51
C LYS A 4 17.00 0.94 -26.47
N ILE A 5 16.40 0.27 -25.48
CA ILE A 5 14.95 0.01 -25.43
C ILE A 5 14.12 1.30 -25.41
N TRP A 6 14.59 2.36 -24.75
CA TRP A 6 13.91 3.67 -24.70
C TRP A 6 13.95 4.45 -26.01
N GLU A 7 14.91 4.14 -26.91
CA GLU A 7 14.99 4.77 -28.23
C GLU A 7 13.90 4.26 -29.19
N GLN A 8 13.21 3.16 -28.81
CA GLN A 8 12.16 2.54 -29.60
C GLN A 8 10.76 3.08 -29.29
N GLY A 9 10.60 3.94 -28.27
CA GLY A 9 9.39 4.71 -28.00
C GLY A 9 8.23 3.94 -27.32
N TYR A 10 8.41 2.68 -26.95
CA TYR A 10 7.36 1.88 -26.29
C TYR A 10 7.54 1.75 -24.76
N THR A 11 8.44 2.56 -24.19
CA THR A 11 8.67 2.59 -22.74
C THR A 11 8.60 4.02 -22.20
N GLN A 12 8.30 4.16 -20.91
CA GLN A 12 8.23 5.43 -20.22
C GLN A 12 8.94 5.41 -18.87
N ASN A 13 9.23 6.62 -18.35
CA ASN A 13 9.85 6.79 -17.06
C ASN A 13 8.94 6.26 -15.93
N ARG A 14 9.55 5.57 -14.99
CA ARG A 14 8.89 4.94 -13.86
C ARG A 14 8.21 5.95 -12.93
N GLU A 15 8.85 7.06 -12.62
CA GLU A 15 8.37 8.03 -11.64
C GLU A 15 7.22 8.85 -12.23
N LEU A 16 7.28 9.19 -13.51
CA LEU A 16 6.18 9.83 -14.22
C LEU A 16 4.96 8.90 -14.33
N SER A 17 5.18 7.61 -14.59
CA SER A 17 4.10 6.61 -14.54
C SER A 17 3.48 6.50 -13.15
N TRP A 18 4.28 6.62 -12.07
CA TRP A 18 3.76 6.66 -10.70
C TRP A 18 2.91 7.92 -10.44
N LEU A 19 3.32 9.08 -10.93
CA LEU A 19 2.52 10.30 -10.80
C LEU A 19 1.17 10.17 -11.52
N GLN A 20 1.13 9.50 -12.68
CA GLN A 20 -0.13 9.16 -13.37
C GLN A 20 -1.02 8.24 -12.52
N PHE A 21 -0.43 7.29 -11.77
CA PHE A 21 -1.20 6.50 -10.81
C PHE A 21 -1.81 7.39 -9.71
N ASN A 22 -1.03 8.26 -9.09
CA ASN A 22 -1.54 9.12 -8.02
C ASN A 22 -2.54 10.16 -8.56
N ALA A 23 -2.41 10.58 -9.83
CA ALA A 23 -3.41 11.39 -10.51
C ALA A 23 -4.76 10.66 -10.68
N ARG A 24 -4.76 9.31 -10.86
CA ARG A 24 -6.00 8.50 -10.87
C ARG A 24 -6.63 8.38 -9.49
N VAL A 25 -5.83 8.35 -8.42
CA VAL A 25 -6.31 8.42 -7.04
C VAL A 25 -7.00 9.77 -6.78
N LEU A 26 -6.40 10.88 -7.25
CA LEU A 26 -7.02 12.20 -7.17
C LEU A 26 -8.32 12.29 -7.97
N ALA A 27 -8.39 11.62 -9.11
CA ALA A 27 -9.58 11.59 -9.94
C ALA A 27 -10.80 10.93 -9.27
N GLU A 28 -10.61 10.06 -8.26
CA GLU A 28 -11.71 9.55 -7.43
C GLU A 28 -12.28 10.66 -6.50
N ALA A 29 -11.44 11.60 -6.07
CA ALA A 29 -11.90 12.77 -5.32
C ALA A 29 -12.64 13.79 -6.21
N GLU A 30 -12.34 13.82 -7.50
CA GLU A 30 -12.97 14.68 -8.51
C GLU A 30 -14.29 14.09 -9.05
N ASP A 31 -14.51 12.76 -8.93
CA ASP A 31 -15.67 12.07 -9.45
C ASP A 31 -16.91 12.30 -8.55
N GLU A 32 -17.94 12.98 -9.09
CA GLU A 32 -19.17 13.28 -8.35
C GLU A 32 -20.03 12.05 -8.01
N ASN A 33 -19.79 10.91 -8.69
CA ASN A 33 -20.47 9.65 -8.38
C ASN A 33 -19.87 8.96 -7.13
N VAL A 34 -18.71 9.39 -6.66
CA VAL A 34 -18.11 8.90 -5.41
C VAL A 34 -18.76 9.65 -4.24
N PRO A 35 -19.18 8.95 -3.16
CA PRO A 35 -19.76 9.58 -1.99
C PRO A 35 -18.84 10.65 -1.38
N LEU A 36 -19.41 11.74 -0.89
CA LEU A 36 -18.67 12.97 -0.56
C LEU A 36 -17.57 12.76 0.49
N LEU A 37 -17.82 11.96 1.54
CA LEU A 37 -16.80 11.64 2.55
C LEU A 37 -15.70 10.74 1.97
N GLU A 38 -16.02 9.87 1.01
CA GLU A 38 -15.01 9.05 0.34
C GLU A 38 -14.13 9.91 -0.58
N ARG A 39 -14.73 10.88 -1.32
CA ARG A 39 -13.97 11.88 -2.08
C ARG A 39 -12.95 12.59 -1.18
N PHE A 40 -13.36 12.97 0.04
CA PHE A 40 -12.46 13.61 0.99
C PHE A 40 -11.33 12.67 1.46
N LYS A 41 -11.64 11.40 1.70
CA LYS A 41 -10.60 10.39 2.01
C LYS A 41 -9.62 10.20 0.85
N PHE A 42 -10.09 10.22 -0.40
CA PHE A 42 -9.22 10.14 -1.57
C PHE A 42 -8.25 11.33 -1.69
N LEU A 43 -8.66 12.55 -1.30
CA LEU A 43 -7.75 13.69 -1.18
C LEU A 43 -6.65 13.43 -0.13
N ALA A 44 -7.01 12.85 1.01
CA ALA A 44 -6.05 12.48 2.05
C ALA A 44 -5.10 11.39 1.58
N ILE A 45 -5.60 10.36 0.87
CA ILE A 45 -4.80 9.28 0.29
C ILE A 45 -3.84 9.83 -0.76
N PHE A 46 -4.31 10.68 -1.67
CA PHE A 46 -3.47 11.35 -2.68
C PHE A 46 -2.30 12.11 -2.03
N THR A 47 -2.60 12.89 -0.98
CA THR A 47 -1.60 13.68 -0.25
C THR A 47 -0.58 12.79 0.46
N SER A 48 -1.04 11.75 1.15
CA SER A 48 -0.17 10.79 1.83
C SER A 48 0.70 9.98 0.86
N ASN A 49 0.15 9.57 -0.28
CA ASN A 49 0.92 8.90 -1.33
C ASN A 49 2.03 9.81 -1.87
N LEU A 50 1.73 11.09 -2.08
CA LEU A 50 2.71 12.06 -2.55
C LEU A 50 3.80 12.29 -1.52
N ASP A 51 3.47 12.35 -0.22
CA ASP A 51 4.45 12.39 0.87
C ASP A 51 5.42 11.20 0.78
N GLU A 52 4.92 9.98 0.65
CA GLU A 52 5.75 8.78 0.55
C GLU A 52 6.61 8.77 -0.72
N PHE A 53 6.06 9.20 -1.85
CA PHE A 53 6.78 9.31 -3.10
C PHE A 53 7.99 10.25 -2.97
N PHE A 54 7.79 11.42 -2.39
CA PHE A 54 8.89 12.37 -2.15
C PHE A 54 9.92 11.82 -1.17
N MET A 55 9.48 11.23 -0.07
CA MET A 55 10.36 10.65 0.94
C MET A 55 11.28 9.57 0.38
N ILE A 56 10.77 8.73 -0.50
CA ILE A 56 11.45 7.51 -0.92
C ILE A 56 12.04 7.67 -2.33
N ARG A 57 11.21 8.07 -3.30
CA ARG A 57 11.63 8.05 -4.72
C ARG A 57 12.38 9.30 -5.11
N VAL A 58 11.84 10.47 -4.76
CA VAL A 58 12.52 11.73 -5.01
C VAL A 58 13.79 11.81 -4.16
N GLY A 59 13.72 11.35 -2.89
CA GLY A 59 14.90 11.24 -2.03
C GLY A 59 16.02 10.44 -2.67
N SER A 60 15.74 9.21 -3.11
CA SER A 60 16.70 8.34 -3.80
C SER A 60 17.28 8.99 -5.08
N LEU A 61 16.44 9.68 -5.88
CA LEU A 61 16.91 10.40 -7.07
C LEU A 61 17.80 11.60 -6.73
N CYS A 62 17.54 12.30 -5.63
CA CYS A 62 18.41 13.38 -5.15
C CYS A 62 19.80 12.85 -4.79
N ASP A 63 19.85 11.72 -4.07
CA ASP A 63 21.12 11.06 -3.72
C ASP A 63 21.88 10.63 -4.98
N MET A 64 21.19 9.97 -5.93
CA MET A 64 21.79 9.57 -7.22
C MET A 64 22.32 10.77 -8.01
N ALA A 65 21.57 11.87 -8.08
CA ALA A 65 21.99 13.08 -8.79
C ALA A 65 23.25 13.73 -8.18
N ALA A 66 23.48 13.52 -6.88
CA ALA A 66 24.66 14.03 -6.18
C ALA A 66 25.91 13.17 -6.43
N VAL A 67 25.74 11.83 -6.52
CA VAL A 67 26.85 10.86 -6.60
C VAL A 67 27.19 10.51 -8.05
N ASP A 68 26.20 10.16 -8.89
CA ASP A 68 26.39 9.69 -10.26
C ASP A 68 25.59 10.52 -11.26
N LYS A 69 26.26 11.50 -11.84
CA LYS A 69 25.65 12.48 -12.77
C LYS A 69 25.37 11.92 -14.17
N GLU A 70 26.02 10.82 -14.55
CA GLU A 70 25.97 10.24 -15.90
C GLU A 70 25.04 9.02 -15.98
N HIS A 71 24.67 8.45 -14.84
CA HIS A 71 23.77 7.30 -14.81
C HIS A 71 22.39 7.64 -15.38
N THR A 72 21.94 6.84 -16.35
CA THR A 72 20.64 7.01 -16.98
C THR A 72 19.68 5.88 -16.65
N ASP A 73 18.40 6.19 -16.47
CA ASP A 73 17.35 5.21 -16.30
C ASP A 73 17.20 4.33 -17.56
N SER A 74 17.19 3.02 -17.36
CA SER A 74 17.18 2.03 -18.45
C SER A 74 15.90 2.04 -19.30
N LYS A 75 14.83 2.72 -18.87
CA LYS A 75 13.52 2.73 -19.55
C LYS A 75 13.25 4.05 -20.26
N SER A 76 13.84 5.14 -19.81
CA SER A 76 13.62 6.49 -20.36
C SER A 76 14.88 7.18 -20.86
N GLY A 77 16.06 6.65 -20.56
CA GLY A 77 17.34 7.26 -20.92
C GLY A 77 17.66 8.54 -20.14
N LEU A 78 16.80 8.94 -19.19
CA LEU A 78 16.94 10.18 -18.45
C LEU A 78 17.94 10.04 -17.29
N THR A 79 18.76 11.04 -17.08
CA THR A 79 19.59 11.19 -15.88
C THR A 79 18.73 11.45 -14.64
N ALA A 80 19.25 11.21 -13.44
CA ALA A 80 18.54 11.50 -12.19
C ALA A 80 18.10 12.98 -12.10
N LYS A 81 18.94 13.91 -12.57
CA LYS A 81 18.64 15.36 -12.60
C LYS A 81 17.48 15.70 -13.55
N GLU A 82 17.47 15.11 -14.75
CA GLU A 82 16.37 15.29 -15.71
C GLU A 82 15.07 14.69 -15.19
N GLN A 83 15.12 13.52 -14.55
CA GLN A 83 13.95 12.92 -13.90
C GLN A 83 13.40 13.84 -12.81
N LEU A 84 14.23 14.38 -11.93
CA LEU A 84 13.82 15.33 -10.88
C LEU A 84 13.13 16.56 -11.48
N HIS A 85 13.70 17.15 -12.52
CA HIS A 85 13.12 18.31 -13.21
C HIS A 85 11.71 17.99 -13.75
N LEU A 86 11.55 16.85 -14.42
CA LEU A 86 10.26 16.43 -14.97
C LEU A 86 9.25 16.09 -13.86
N ILE A 87 9.69 15.49 -12.75
CA ILE A 87 8.85 15.18 -11.59
C ILE A 87 8.29 16.47 -10.98
N TYR A 88 9.13 17.46 -10.67
CA TYR A 88 8.66 18.72 -10.09
C TYR A 88 7.67 19.43 -11.01
N LYS A 89 7.95 19.48 -12.31
CA LYS A 89 7.05 20.04 -13.32
C LYS A 89 5.71 19.29 -13.41
N ALA A 90 5.71 17.97 -13.30
CA ALA A 90 4.50 17.14 -13.35
C ALA A 90 3.68 17.20 -12.06
N VAL A 91 4.30 17.51 -10.92
CA VAL A 91 3.61 17.61 -9.62
C VAL A 91 2.86 18.92 -9.46
N GLU A 92 3.37 20.02 -10.03
CA GLU A 92 2.75 21.35 -9.88
C GLU A 92 1.25 21.40 -10.28
N PRO A 93 0.83 20.89 -11.46
CA PRO A 93 -0.60 20.87 -11.82
C PRO A 93 -1.43 19.96 -10.91
N LEU A 94 -0.84 18.94 -10.27
CA LEU A 94 -1.55 18.08 -9.34
C LEU A 94 -1.91 18.82 -8.04
N TYR A 95 -1.10 19.78 -7.59
CA TYR A 95 -1.46 20.67 -6.48
C TYR A 95 -2.67 21.53 -6.82
N ALA A 96 -2.70 22.13 -8.01
CA ALA A 96 -3.84 22.92 -8.46
C ALA A 96 -5.13 22.10 -8.55
N ARG A 97 -5.06 20.87 -9.08
CA ARG A 97 -6.19 19.94 -9.11
C ARG A 97 -6.65 19.54 -7.71
N ARG A 98 -5.71 19.22 -6.80
CA ARG A 98 -6.02 18.91 -5.39
C ARG A 98 -6.74 20.06 -4.71
N ASP A 99 -6.25 21.28 -4.89
CA ASP A 99 -6.82 22.50 -4.31
C ASP A 99 -8.25 22.74 -4.84
N ALA A 100 -8.49 22.55 -6.13
CA ALA A 100 -9.82 22.66 -6.74
C ALA A 100 -10.78 21.59 -6.21
N ALA A 101 -10.35 20.33 -6.18
CA ALA A 101 -11.16 19.23 -5.67
C ALA A 101 -11.45 19.37 -4.16
N PHE A 102 -10.48 19.87 -3.38
CA PHE A 102 -10.69 20.18 -1.97
C PHE A 102 -11.74 21.28 -1.78
N SER A 103 -11.66 22.37 -2.55
CA SER A 103 -12.60 23.47 -2.47
C SER A 103 -14.03 23.03 -2.81
N ASP A 104 -14.22 22.16 -3.80
CA ASP A 104 -15.51 21.58 -4.15
C ASP A 104 -16.06 20.70 -3.01
N VAL A 105 -15.24 19.79 -2.48
CA VAL A 105 -15.62 18.91 -1.36
C VAL A 105 -15.94 19.72 -0.10
N ASP A 106 -15.11 20.68 0.29
CA ASP A 106 -15.29 21.52 1.48
C ASP A 106 -16.58 22.35 1.37
N SER A 107 -16.87 22.92 0.19
CA SER A 107 -18.12 23.64 -0.10
C SER A 107 -19.35 22.74 0.06
N LYS A 108 -19.33 21.54 -0.52
CA LYS A 108 -20.42 20.56 -0.44
C LYS A 108 -20.63 20.06 1.01
N LEU A 109 -19.54 19.80 1.74
CA LEU A 109 -19.61 19.45 3.17
C LEU A 109 -20.19 20.58 4.00
N SER A 110 -19.79 21.82 3.72
CA SER A 110 -20.33 23.01 4.40
C SER A 110 -21.84 23.16 4.17
N ALA A 111 -22.33 22.91 2.94
CA ALA A 111 -23.75 22.98 2.60
C ALA A 111 -24.62 21.98 3.36
N ILE A 112 -24.08 20.84 3.76
CA ILE A 112 -24.77 19.81 4.55
C ILE A 112 -24.58 19.99 6.07
N GLY A 113 -23.86 21.06 6.48
CA GLY A 113 -23.69 21.44 7.88
C GLY A 113 -22.38 21.00 8.53
N LEU A 114 -21.51 20.27 7.82
CA LEU A 114 -20.15 19.94 8.30
C LEU A 114 -19.17 21.01 7.79
N ARG A 115 -19.00 22.07 8.59
CA ARG A 115 -18.38 23.30 8.12
C ARG A 115 -17.02 23.54 8.74
N ARG A 116 -16.00 23.63 7.86
CA ARG A 116 -14.71 24.20 8.25
C ARG A 116 -14.81 25.71 8.38
N LEU A 117 -14.26 26.23 9.46
CA LEU A 117 -14.23 27.66 9.76
C LEU A 117 -12.83 28.22 9.59
N THR A 118 -12.75 29.49 9.20
CA THR A 118 -11.55 30.32 9.31
C THR A 118 -11.71 31.27 10.48
N MET A 119 -10.63 31.84 11.00
CA MET A 119 -10.71 32.79 12.12
C MET A 119 -11.65 33.97 11.83
N ASP A 120 -11.67 34.46 10.59
CA ASP A 120 -12.51 35.57 10.15
C ASP A 120 -13.99 35.19 10.02
N SER A 121 -14.32 33.91 9.93
CA SER A 121 -15.69 33.40 9.78
C SER A 121 -16.36 33.01 11.11
N LEU A 122 -15.64 33.16 12.23
CA LEU A 122 -16.14 32.82 13.57
C LEU A 122 -17.12 33.87 14.07
N ALA A 123 -18.24 33.44 14.64
CA ALA A 123 -19.15 34.30 15.39
C ALA A 123 -18.49 34.84 16.68
N PRO A 124 -18.97 35.96 17.28
CA PRO A 124 -18.32 36.55 18.46
C PRO A 124 -18.14 35.57 19.65
N ASP A 125 -19.08 34.69 19.90
CA ASP A 125 -18.97 33.70 20.99
C ASP A 125 -18.04 32.55 20.64
N GLU A 126 -17.98 32.16 19.37
CA GLU A 126 -17.01 31.21 18.87
C GLU A 126 -15.57 31.75 18.96
N GLN A 127 -15.38 33.05 18.64
CA GLN A 127 -14.09 33.74 18.83
C GLN A 127 -13.64 33.74 20.28
N LYS A 128 -14.58 34.00 21.23
CA LYS A 128 -14.27 33.91 22.67
C LYS A 128 -13.89 32.52 23.10
N TYR A 129 -14.58 31.50 22.56
CA TYR A 129 -14.26 30.10 22.83
C TYR A 129 -12.85 29.75 22.31
N ILE A 130 -12.55 30.05 21.05
CA ILE A 130 -11.23 29.76 20.45
C ILE A 130 -10.12 30.54 21.18
N LYS A 131 -10.35 31.79 21.56
CA LYS A 131 -9.38 32.58 22.35
C LYS A 131 -9.09 31.91 23.68
N ARG A 132 -10.12 31.43 24.39
CA ARG A 132 -9.95 30.71 25.66
C ARG A 132 -9.23 29.37 25.42
N TYR A 133 -9.64 28.61 24.40
CA TYR A 133 -9.00 27.33 24.03
C TYR A 133 -7.53 27.54 23.71
N PHE A 134 -7.19 28.56 22.92
CA PHE A 134 -5.80 28.91 22.67
C PHE A 134 -5.04 29.18 23.97
N LYS A 135 -5.55 30.04 24.83
CA LYS A 135 -4.90 30.44 26.09
C LYS A 135 -4.70 29.26 27.05
N ASP A 136 -5.76 28.45 27.24
CA ASP A 136 -5.80 27.43 28.29
C ASP A 136 -5.24 26.08 27.86
N ILE A 137 -5.31 25.74 26.57
CA ILE A 137 -4.96 24.42 26.04
C ILE A 137 -3.75 24.50 25.09
N ILE A 138 -3.75 25.43 24.13
CA ILE A 138 -2.72 25.48 23.12
C ILE A 138 -1.44 26.17 23.62
N ALA A 139 -1.55 27.39 24.12
CA ALA A 139 -0.40 28.21 24.50
C ALA A 139 0.54 27.54 25.53
N PRO A 140 0.06 26.79 26.55
CA PRO A 140 0.94 26.14 27.52
C PRO A 140 1.85 25.06 26.96
N VAL A 141 1.55 24.49 25.79
CA VAL A 141 2.33 23.40 25.16
C VAL A 141 3.15 23.86 23.96
N LEU A 142 3.17 25.17 23.68
CA LEU A 142 3.95 25.74 22.57
C LEU A 142 5.43 25.88 22.92
N SER A 143 6.26 25.66 21.90
CA SER A 143 7.71 25.83 21.97
C SER A 143 8.21 26.65 20.79
N PRO A 144 7.96 27.98 20.77
CA PRO A 144 8.42 28.85 19.70
C PRO A 144 9.93 28.97 19.71
N GLN A 145 10.54 29.11 18.54
CA GLN A 145 11.95 29.28 18.36
C GLN A 145 12.23 30.46 17.44
N ILE A 146 13.22 31.28 17.82
CA ILE A 146 13.73 32.37 16.98
C ILE A 146 15.08 31.94 16.43
N VAL A 147 15.28 32.03 15.14
CA VAL A 147 16.56 31.72 14.50
C VAL A 147 17.40 32.98 14.40
N ASP A 148 18.53 32.99 15.11
CA ASP A 148 19.53 34.10 15.08
C ASP A 148 20.94 33.54 15.32
N SER A 149 21.92 34.46 15.57
CA SER A 149 23.32 34.08 15.78
C SER A 149 23.52 33.22 17.05
N HIS A 150 22.62 33.29 18.03
CA HIS A 150 22.71 32.56 19.30
C HIS A 150 21.81 31.30 19.28
N HIS A 151 20.79 31.29 18.43
CA HIS A 151 19.84 30.20 18.30
C HIS A 151 19.93 29.67 16.87
N PRO A 152 20.71 28.60 16.64
CA PRO A 152 20.87 28.03 15.31
C PRO A 152 19.51 27.49 14.78
N PHE A 153 19.44 27.38 13.46
CA PHE A 153 18.25 26.84 12.81
C PHE A 153 17.94 25.42 13.33
N PRO A 154 16.72 25.18 13.88
CA PRO A 154 16.38 23.89 14.45
C PRO A 154 16.24 22.82 13.36
N HIS A 155 16.44 21.59 13.75
CA HIS A 155 16.12 20.48 12.87
C HIS A 155 14.59 20.31 12.76
N LEU A 156 14.01 20.62 11.59
CA LEU A 156 12.60 20.37 11.35
C LEU A 156 12.40 18.90 10.96
N GLU A 157 11.61 18.20 11.76
CA GLU A 157 11.25 16.81 11.48
C GLU A 157 10.35 16.73 10.25
N GLY A 158 10.57 15.72 9.40
CA GLY A 158 9.76 15.51 8.19
C GLY A 158 8.29 15.28 8.52
N LYS A 159 7.40 15.89 7.74
CA LYS A 159 5.92 15.81 7.85
C LYS A 159 5.31 16.50 9.07
N VAL A 160 6.07 17.15 9.92
CA VAL A 160 5.54 17.97 11.02
C VAL A 160 5.20 19.34 10.49
N LEU A 161 4.00 19.84 10.83
CA LEU A 161 3.58 21.21 10.51
C LEU A 161 4.29 22.19 11.43
N HIS A 162 4.70 23.32 10.87
CA HIS A 162 5.27 24.45 11.59
C HIS A 162 4.57 25.73 11.16
N ILE A 163 4.39 26.67 12.06
CA ILE A 163 4.15 28.07 11.70
C ILE A 163 5.52 28.70 11.49
N ALA A 164 5.78 29.18 10.29
CA ALA A 164 6.96 29.96 9.97
C ALA A 164 6.57 31.42 9.85
N ALA A 165 7.33 32.31 10.48
CA ALA A 165 7.09 33.75 10.48
C ALA A 165 8.36 34.54 10.20
N LEU A 166 8.27 35.50 9.31
CA LEU A 166 9.29 36.52 9.13
C LEU A 166 9.03 37.62 10.16
N LEU A 167 9.96 37.80 11.07
CA LEU A 167 9.87 38.66 12.22
C LEU A 167 10.79 39.86 12.10
N SER A 168 10.39 41.03 12.60
CA SER A 168 11.22 42.22 12.70
C SER A 168 11.34 42.70 14.14
N HIS A 169 12.55 43.04 14.58
CA HIS A 169 12.79 43.72 15.84
C HIS A 169 13.95 44.71 15.68
N LYS A 170 13.70 45.98 15.99
CA LYS A 170 14.72 47.06 15.86
C LYS A 170 15.43 47.08 14.48
N LYS A 171 14.65 46.91 13.41
CA LYS A 171 15.12 46.84 12.01
C LYS A 171 16.01 45.62 11.67
N THR A 172 16.03 44.61 12.53
CA THR A 172 16.70 43.34 12.26
C THR A 172 15.66 42.29 12.02
N GLU A 173 15.74 41.62 10.88
CA GLU A 173 14.83 40.52 10.53
C GLU A 173 15.33 39.20 11.11
N ARG A 174 14.39 38.35 11.48
CA ARG A 174 14.62 37.00 12.05
C ARG A 174 13.53 36.04 11.56
N LEU A 175 13.87 34.79 11.60
CA LEU A 175 12.90 33.72 11.31
C LEU A 175 12.35 33.15 12.63
N GLY A 176 11.04 33.23 12.79
CA GLY A 176 10.31 32.54 13.86
C GLY A 176 9.78 31.19 13.36
N LEU A 177 9.95 30.16 14.17
CA LEU A 177 9.45 28.81 13.90
C LEU A 177 8.66 28.31 15.11
N LEU A 178 7.46 27.78 14.87
CA LEU A 178 6.61 27.20 15.89
C LEU A 178 6.11 25.82 15.41
N PRO A 179 6.63 24.71 15.94
CA PRO A 179 6.11 23.41 15.61
C PRO A 179 4.67 23.25 16.11
N VAL A 180 3.80 22.63 15.32
CA VAL A 180 2.46 22.21 15.76
C VAL A 180 2.63 20.96 16.63
N PRO A 181 2.32 21.05 17.95
CA PRO A 181 2.52 19.93 18.86
C PRO A 181 1.66 18.72 18.49
N ALA A 182 2.28 17.53 18.45
CA ALA A 182 1.58 16.27 18.17
C ALA A 182 0.53 15.89 19.24
N SER A 183 0.62 16.48 20.44
CA SER A 183 -0.35 16.30 21.52
C SER A 183 -1.68 17.04 21.27
N LEU A 184 -1.71 18.01 20.35
CA LEU A 184 -2.93 18.73 20.00
C LEU A 184 -3.71 17.98 18.92
N PRO A 185 -5.05 17.97 18.99
CA PRO A 185 -5.86 17.40 17.92
C PRO A 185 -5.70 18.26 16.64
N PRO A 186 -5.69 17.65 15.45
CA PRO A 186 -5.59 18.41 14.21
C PRO A 186 -6.81 19.31 13.95
N VAL A 187 -7.95 18.99 14.56
CA VAL A 187 -9.24 19.65 14.38
C VAL A 187 -9.83 20.00 15.74
N VAL A 188 -10.25 21.25 15.91
CA VAL A 188 -10.97 21.74 17.11
C VAL A 188 -12.44 21.94 16.75
N PHE A 189 -13.32 21.15 17.33
CA PHE A 189 -14.77 21.27 17.18
C PHE A 189 -15.36 22.29 18.15
N LEU A 190 -16.39 23.01 17.70
CA LEU A 190 -17.10 23.96 18.56
C LEU A 190 -18.13 23.23 19.45
N PRO A 191 -18.20 23.52 20.74
CA PRO A 191 -18.99 22.74 21.71
C PRO A 191 -20.52 22.71 21.44
N GLU A 192 -21.09 23.82 21.01
CA GLU A 192 -22.53 23.92 20.76
C GLU A 192 -22.95 23.41 19.38
N THR A 193 -21.99 23.27 18.46
CA THR A 193 -22.21 22.82 17.08
C THR A 193 -21.09 21.89 16.63
N PRO A 194 -21.12 20.62 17.07
CA PRO A 194 -20.00 19.68 16.81
C PRO A 194 -19.74 19.35 15.33
N SER A 195 -20.58 19.86 14.43
CA SER A 195 -20.36 19.80 12.98
C SER A 195 -19.62 21.04 12.42
N ARG A 196 -19.26 22.01 13.28
CA ARG A 196 -18.44 23.18 12.91
C ARG A 196 -17.08 23.04 13.56
N TYR A 197 -16.03 23.25 12.78
CA TYR A 197 -14.66 23.02 13.24
C TYR A 197 -13.67 23.98 12.62
N ILE A 198 -12.53 24.17 13.29
CA ILE A 198 -11.38 24.92 12.81
C ILE A 198 -10.12 24.04 12.93
N LEU A 199 -9.17 24.21 12.02
CA LEU A 199 -7.90 23.48 12.08
C LEU A 199 -6.97 24.10 13.14
N THR A 200 -6.24 23.26 13.85
CA THR A 200 -5.27 23.72 14.86
C THR A 200 -4.18 24.59 14.26
N GLU A 201 -3.68 24.26 13.06
CA GLU A 201 -2.73 25.10 12.35
C GLU A 201 -3.30 26.48 11.98
N ASP A 202 -4.60 26.58 11.65
CA ASP A 202 -5.23 27.89 11.36
C ASP A 202 -5.34 28.75 12.62
N ILE A 203 -5.61 28.16 13.79
CA ILE A 203 -5.59 28.84 15.09
C ILE A 203 -4.17 29.34 15.37
N LEU A 204 -3.17 28.49 15.26
CA LEU A 204 -1.77 28.84 15.53
C LEU A 204 -1.28 29.93 14.59
N LEU A 205 -1.62 29.85 13.31
CA LEU A 205 -1.27 30.86 12.32
C LEU A 205 -1.91 32.21 12.64
N ALA A 206 -3.16 32.23 13.12
CA ALA A 206 -3.83 33.47 13.52
C ALA A 206 -3.20 34.10 14.77
N TYR A 207 -2.86 33.27 15.75
CA TYR A 207 -2.25 33.75 17.02
C TYR A 207 -0.71 33.83 16.97
N ALA A 208 -0.08 33.74 15.80
CA ALA A 208 1.38 33.85 15.66
C ALA A 208 1.91 35.18 16.19
N ASP A 209 1.19 36.30 15.97
CA ASP A 209 1.53 37.62 16.49
C ASP A 209 1.56 37.64 18.03
N HIS A 210 0.68 36.90 18.68
CA HIS A 210 0.66 36.78 20.14
C HIS A 210 1.78 35.85 20.67
N VAL A 211 2.11 34.80 19.92
CA VAL A 211 3.23 33.89 20.26
C VAL A 211 4.58 34.61 20.15
N PHE A 212 4.73 35.48 19.16
CA PHE A 212 5.93 36.25 18.89
C PHE A 212 5.79 37.73 19.35
N GLU A 213 5.09 37.99 20.44
CA GLU A 213 4.69 39.35 20.90
C GLU A 213 5.84 40.37 21.05
N MET A 214 7.07 39.91 21.17
CA MET A 214 8.27 40.79 21.22
C MET A 214 8.75 41.22 19.84
N TYR A 215 8.11 40.80 18.76
CA TYR A 215 8.48 41.00 17.38
C TYR A 215 7.29 41.49 16.55
N ASP A 216 7.54 42.29 15.54
CA ASP A 216 6.56 42.57 14.49
C ASP A 216 6.56 41.39 13.50
N VAL A 217 5.42 40.73 13.30
CA VAL A 217 5.26 39.65 12.33
C VAL A 217 4.98 40.26 10.95
N LEU A 218 5.99 40.20 10.06
CA LEU A 218 5.87 40.77 8.71
C LEU A 218 5.10 39.83 7.75
N GLU A 219 5.47 38.58 7.77
CA GLU A 219 4.82 37.51 6.96
C GLU A 219 4.74 36.23 7.78
N LYS A 220 3.76 35.39 7.49
CA LYS A 220 3.58 34.08 8.14
C LYS A 220 2.89 33.05 7.25
N THR A 221 3.29 31.80 7.37
CA THR A 221 2.71 30.66 6.63
C THR A 221 2.77 29.38 7.44
N VAL A 222 1.90 28.42 7.14
CA VAL A 222 2.11 27.04 7.60
C VAL A 222 3.14 26.41 6.70
N LEU A 223 4.15 25.80 7.29
CA LEU A 223 5.28 25.16 6.62
C LEU A 223 5.29 23.66 6.93
N CYS A 224 5.51 22.84 5.92
CA CYS A 224 5.81 21.42 6.08
C CYS A 224 7.00 21.03 5.22
N VAL A 225 7.98 20.35 5.81
CA VAL A 225 9.12 19.81 5.06
C VAL A 225 8.96 18.31 4.87
N THR A 226 9.34 17.80 3.72
CA THR A 226 9.47 16.36 3.47
C THR A 226 10.96 16.05 3.33
N ARG A 227 11.45 15.11 4.15
CA ARG A 227 12.85 14.68 4.12
C ARG A 227 13.00 13.35 3.40
N ASN A 228 14.14 13.14 2.79
CA ASN A 228 14.54 11.84 2.29
C ASN A 228 14.49 10.82 3.44
N ALA A 229 13.92 9.66 3.18
CA ALA A 229 13.82 8.55 4.13
C ALA A 229 14.31 7.23 3.52
N ASP A 230 14.85 7.26 2.30
CA ASP A 230 15.41 6.10 1.63
C ASP A 230 16.88 5.95 2.04
N ILE A 231 17.11 5.34 3.18
CA ILE A 231 18.46 4.94 3.59
C ILE A 231 18.78 3.67 2.80
N GLN A 232 19.70 3.78 1.84
CA GLN A 232 20.41 2.62 1.37
C GLN A 232 21.30 2.16 2.52
N VAL A 233 21.19 0.89 2.85
CA VAL A 233 22.02 0.27 3.85
C VAL A 233 23.39 0.09 3.19
N ASP A 234 24.29 1.05 3.33
CA ASP A 234 25.66 0.90 2.89
C ASP A 234 26.34 -0.21 3.71
N ASP A 235 27.04 -1.10 3.04
CA ASP A 235 27.74 -2.25 3.60
C ASP A 235 28.70 -1.88 4.76
N GLU A 236 29.25 -0.68 4.77
CA GLU A 236 30.14 -0.19 5.82
C GLU A 236 29.45 -0.05 7.20
N THR A 237 28.13 0.15 7.23
CA THR A 237 27.38 0.26 8.50
C THR A 237 27.05 -1.11 9.08
N PHE A 238 27.10 -2.18 8.28
CA PHE A 238 26.79 -3.56 8.66
C PHE A 238 28.02 -4.43 8.94
N GLY A 239 29.22 -3.94 8.69
CA GLY A 239 30.50 -4.67 8.79
C GLY A 239 30.96 -5.11 10.19
N VAL A 240 30.10 -5.10 11.20
CA VAL A 240 30.39 -5.70 12.49
C VAL A 240 29.73 -7.07 12.55
N GLU A 241 30.50 -8.11 12.27
CA GLU A 241 30.11 -9.51 12.49
C GLU A 241 29.55 -9.71 13.90
N GLY A 242 28.33 -10.27 14.02
CA GLY A 242 27.75 -10.71 15.28
C GLY A 242 26.81 -9.76 16.02
N GLY A 243 26.39 -8.63 15.40
CA GLY A 243 25.40 -7.71 16.02
C GLY A 243 23.94 -8.12 15.83
N ASP A 244 23.09 -7.92 16.86
CA ASP A 244 21.64 -8.11 16.79
C ASP A 244 21.04 -7.20 15.71
N PHE A 245 20.41 -7.79 14.69
CA PHE A 245 19.82 -7.10 13.55
C PHE A 245 18.76 -6.07 13.97
N ARG A 246 18.03 -6.32 15.05
CA ARG A 246 17.05 -5.38 15.62
C ARG A 246 17.72 -4.07 16.06
N LYS A 247 18.83 -4.13 16.78
CA LYS A 247 19.59 -2.94 17.22
C LYS A 247 20.14 -2.13 16.05
N LYS A 248 20.54 -2.82 14.97
CA LYS A 248 20.96 -2.17 13.72
C LYS A 248 19.77 -1.39 13.10
N MET A 249 18.57 -1.98 13.05
CA MET A 249 17.38 -1.32 12.53
C MET A 249 16.97 -0.09 13.36
N GLU A 250 17.01 -0.15 14.68
CA GLU A 250 16.73 1.01 15.53
C GLU A 250 17.70 2.17 15.27
N LYS A 251 18.98 1.89 15.05
CA LYS A 251 19.99 2.92 14.70
C LYS A 251 19.66 3.58 13.36
N LEU A 252 19.28 2.80 12.35
CA LEU A 252 18.87 3.30 11.04
C LEU A 252 17.63 4.20 11.13
N LEU A 253 16.63 3.83 11.93
CA LEU A 253 15.43 4.64 12.15
C LEU A 253 15.77 6.00 12.75
N ARG A 254 16.76 6.09 13.62
CA ARG A 254 17.26 7.38 14.18
C ARG A 254 17.97 8.23 13.11
N GLN A 255 18.73 7.63 12.20
CA GLN A 255 19.43 8.34 11.12
C GLN A 255 18.45 8.94 10.08
N ARG A 256 17.36 8.24 9.74
CA ARG A 256 16.31 8.74 8.82
C ARG A 256 15.79 10.14 9.16
N ARG A 257 15.75 10.49 10.43
CA ARG A 257 15.24 11.80 10.87
C ARG A 257 16.11 12.98 10.43
N ARG A 258 17.36 12.77 10.05
CA ARG A 258 18.36 13.81 9.74
C ARG A 258 18.67 13.97 8.24
N MET A 259 18.02 13.25 7.37
CA MET A 259 18.28 13.30 5.93
C MET A 259 17.87 14.62 5.27
N ALA A 260 18.36 14.87 4.05
CA ALA A 260 18.12 16.10 3.30
C ALA A 260 16.63 16.39 3.06
N VAL A 261 16.28 17.68 2.96
CA VAL A 261 14.93 18.11 2.58
C VAL A 261 14.78 17.96 1.06
N VAL A 262 13.71 17.31 0.61
CA VAL A 262 13.41 17.06 -0.80
C VAL A 262 12.19 17.83 -1.30
N ARG A 263 11.34 18.32 -0.39
CA ARG A 263 10.17 19.15 -0.69
C ARG A 263 9.85 20.07 0.49
N VAL A 264 9.45 21.28 0.17
CA VAL A 264 8.90 22.27 1.10
C VAL A 264 7.49 22.59 0.65
N GLU A 265 6.52 22.56 1.54
CA GLU A 265 5.14 22.96 1.30
C GLU A 265 4.78 24.16 2.16
N ILE A 266 4.09 25.13 1.56
CA ILE A 266 3.59 26.34 2.24
C ILE A 266 2.10 26.51 1.96
N SER A 267 1.36 27.03 2.96
CA SER A 267 -0.11 27.20 2.87
C SER A 267 -0.53 28.57 2.31
N ARG A 268 0.38 29.52 2.20
CA ARG A 268 0.10 30.90 1.73
C ARG A 268 1.25 31.39 0.87
N PRO A 269 0.96 32.25 -0.12
CA PRO A 269 2.01 32.98 -0.85
C PRO A 269 2.84 33.79 0.15
N ILE A 270 4.15 33.79 -0.06
CA ILE A 270 5.13 34.57 0.70
C ILE A 270 6.06 35.27 -0.26
N SER A 271 6.73 36.33 0.19
CA SER A 271 7.70 37.08 -0.62
C SER A 271 8.90 36.18 -1.00
N ASP A 272 9.58 36.57 -2.09
CA ASP A 272 10.84 35.90 -2.49
C ASP A 272 11.93 36.05 -1.43
N HIS A 273 11.90 37.15 -0.70
CA HIS A 273 12.79 37.39 0.44
C HIS A 273 12.55 36.36 1.57
N PHE A 274 11.30 36.09 1.90
CA PHE A 274 10.98 35.06 2.91
C PHE A 274 11.30 33.65 2.40
N LYS A 275 11.06 33.35 1.12
CA LYS A 275 11.46 32.05 0.50
C LYS A 275 12.98 31.85 0.55
N GLU A 276 13.79 32.89 0.45
CA GLU A 276 15.26 32.80 0.50
C GLU A 276 15.74 32.18 1.82
N HIS A 277 15.05 32.44 2.94
CA HIS A 277 15.34 31.77 4.20
C HIS A 277 15.15 30.24 4.10
N PHE A 278 14.17 29.76 3.33
CA PHE A 278 13.95 28.32 3.13
C PHE A 278 14.95 27.76 2.13
N ARG A 279 15.21 28.45 1.01
CA ARG A 279 16.20 28.00 0.01
C ARG A 279 17.58 27.79 0.63
N SER A 280 18.06 28.78 1.35
CA SER A 280 19.40 28.74 1.95
C SER A 280 19.51 27.74 3.11
N ARG A 281 18.45 27.60 3.94
CA ARG A 281 18.48 26.73 5.13
C ARG A 281 18.23 25.26 4.84
N PHE A 282 17.41 24.97 3.84
CA PHE A 282 17.11 23.60 3.43
C PHE A 282 17.91 23.14 2.21
N GLU A 283 18.71 24.01 1.61
CA GLU A 283 19.47 23.74 0.37
C GLU A 283 18.55 23.27 -0.76
N VAL A 284 17.39 23.92 -0.91
CA VAL A 284 16.37 23.60 -1.92
C VAL A 284 16.23 24.69 -2.97
N SER A 285 15.82 24.32 -4.16
CA SER A 285 15.46 25.24 -5.25
C SER A 285 13.99 25.65 -5.19
N ASP A 286 13.59 26.68 -5.95
CA ASP A 286 12.18 27.08 -6.07
C ASP A 286 11.28 25.95 -6.58
N ALA A 287 11.79 25.09 -7.46
CA ALA A 287 11.05 23.93 -7.97
C ALA A 287 10.64 22.92 -6.88
N GLN A 288 11.27 22.98 -5.70
CA GLN A 288 10.98 22.11 -4.55
C GLN A 288 10.04 22.77 -3.53
N ILE A 289 9.63 24.03 -3.75
CA ILE A 289 8.72 24.78 -2.88
C ILE A 289 7.33 24.80 -3.50
N PHE A 290 6.39 24.10 -2.90
CA PHE A 290 5.02 23.94 -3.39
C PHE A 290 4.04 24.76 -2.56
N LEU A 291 3.19 25.53 -3.23
CA LEU A 291 2.12 26.31 -2.61
C LEU A 291 0.81 25.52 -2.66
N SER A 292 0.21 25.25 -1.50
CA SER A 292 -1.17 24.81 -1.36
C SER A 292 -2.05 26.01 -1.05
N ARG A 293 -2.93 26.38 -1.99
CA ARG A 293 -3.71 27.64 -1.88
C ARG A 293 -4.95 27.50 -1.01
N THR A 294 -5.63 26.34 -1.10
CA THR A 294 -6.92 26.12 -0.43
C THR A 294 -6.95 24.85 0.40
N ALA A 295 -6.31 23.78 -0.07
CA ALA A 295 -6.23 22.54 0.68
C ALA A 295 -5.24 22.67 1.85
N PRO A 296 -5.58 22.23 3.08
CA PRO A 296 -4.63 22.08 4.16
C PRO A 296 -3.45 21.18 3.76
N LEU A 297 -2.27 21.43 4.33
CA LEU A 297 -1.08 20.63 4.02
C LEU A 297 -1.22 19.18 4.50
N LYS A 298 -2.02 18.94 5.54
CA LYS A 298 -2.34 17.60 6.07
C LYS A 298 -3.83 17.36 6.07
N LEU A 299 -4.25 16.26 5.45
CA LEU A 299 -5.66 15.89 5.27
C LEU A 299 -6.06 14.62 6.05
N GLY A 300 -5.19 14.11 6.93
CA GLY A 300 -5.45 12.88 7.67
C GLY A 300 -6.74 12.88 8.50
N TYR A 301 -7.20 14.04 8.93
CA TYR A 301 -8.46 14.22 9.68
C TYR A 301 -9.72 13.84 8.87
N ALA A 302 -9.63 13.75 7.54
CA ALA A 302 -10.73 13.32 6.66
C ALA A 302 -11.29 11.94 7.04
N PHE A 303 -10.47 11.06 7.62
CA PHE A 303 -10.89 9.71 8.00
C PHE A 303 -11.82 9.66 9.21
N SER A 304 -11.72 10.63 10.13
CA SER A 304 -12.53 10.70 11.35
C SER A 304 -13.63 11.76 11.28
N LEU A 305 -13.57 12.69 10.33
CA LEU A 305 -14.47 13.85 10.28
C LEU A 305 -15.95 13.44 10.19
N GLY A 306 -16.27 12.36 9.46
CA GLY A 306 -17.63 11.84 9.33
C GLY A 306 -18.27 11.36 10.65
N GLU A 307 -17.47 11.04 11.67
CA GLU A 307 -17.96 10.59 12.99
C GLU A 307 -18.75 11.69 13.72
N HIS A 308 -18.53 12.95 13.36
CA HIS A 308 -19.23 14.12 13.91
C HIS A 308 -20.55 14.44 13.20
N LEU A 309 -20.95 13.62 12.23
CA LEU A 309 -22.25 13.71 11.57
C LEU A 309 -23.25 12.71 12.19
N PRO A 310 -24.55 13.05 12.21
CA PRO A 310 -25.59 12.07 12.52
C PRO A 310 -25.47 10.84 11.60
N GLU A 311 -25.69 9.64 12.14
CA GLU A 311 -25.48 8.36 11.45
C GLU A 311 -26.20 8.29 10.09
N LYS A 312 -27.46 8.77 10.02
CA LYS A 312 -28.22 8.81 8.76
C LYS A 312 -27.55 9.67 7.69
N LYS A 313 -26.99 10.82 8.05
CA LYS A 313 -26.27 11.70 7.12
C LYS A 313 -24.95 11.04 6.68
N ARG A 314 -24.20 10.50 7.64
CA ARG A 314 -22.94 9.81 7.38
C ARG A 314 -23.14 8.64 6.41
N ALA A 315 -24.17 7.82 6.61
CA ALA A 315 -24.49 6.68 5.76
C ALA A 315 -24.78 7.08 4.29
N PHE A 316 -25.38 8.27 4.09
CA PHE A 316 -25.64 8.78 2.74
C PHE A 316 -24.39 9.34 2.04
N LEU A 317 -23.40 9.81 2.82
CA LEU A 317 -22.19 10.47 2.33
C LEU A 317 -20.98 9.56 2.26
N SER A 318 -21.11 8.32 2.67
CA SER A 318 -20.06 7.29 2.61
C SER A 318 -20.54 6.09 1.83
N ASP A 319 -19.60 5.27 1.38
CA ASP A 319 -19.93 3.94 0.88
C ASP A 319 -20.71 3.15 1.93
N ALA A 320 -21.72 2.41 1.49
CA ALA A 320 -22.44 1.48 2.38
C ALA A 320 -21.43 0.49 2.99
N PRO A 321 -21.43 0.30 4.33
CA PRO A 321 -20.50 -0.63 4.97
C PRO A 321 -20.60 -2.03 4.34
N PHE A 322 -19.46 -2.57 3.92
CA PHE A 322 -19.38 -3.94 3.42
C PHE A 322 -18.74 -4.83 4.48
N THR A 323 -19.46 -5.87 4.88
CA THR A 323 -18.94 -6.90 5.76
C THR A 323 -18.46 -8.08 4.92
N PRO A 324 -17.17 -8.49 5.04
CA PRO A 324 -16.67 -9.67 4.33
C PRO A 324 -17.54 -10.89 4.60
N GLN A 325 -17.92 -11.59 3.53
CA GLN A 325 -18.88 -12.70 3.58
C GLN A 325 -18.20 -14.03 3.91
N GLN A 326 -19.01 -15.05 4.20
CA GLN A 326 -18.56 -16.44 4.30
C GLN A 326 -17.95 -16.87 2.95
N PRO A 327 -16.75 -17.51 2.94
CA PRO A 327 -16.14 -17.97 1.69
C PRO A 327 -17.02 -18.92 0.90
N ALA A 328 -17.12 -18.67 -0.41
CA ALA A 328 -17.99 -19.45 -1.29
C ALA A 328 -17.62 -20.95 -1.36
N MET A 329 -16.35 -21.28 -1.18
CA MET A 329 -15.84 -22.65 -1.21
C MET A 329 -15.83 -23.35 0.16
N LEU A 330 -16.42 -22.76 1.20
CA LEU A 330 -16.39 -23.31 2.56
C LEU A 330 -17.79 -23.25 3.18
N SER A 331 -18.35 -24.39 3.55
CA SER A 331 -19.65 -24.43 4.23
C SER A 331 -19.59 -23.76 5.61
N ALA A 332 -20.72 -23.22 6.06
CA ALA A 332 -20.81 -22.58 7.38
C ALA A 332 -20.38 -23.54 8.50
N GLY A 333 -19.43 -23.08 9.35
CA GLY A 333 -18.89 -23.88 10.44
C GLY A 333 -17.96 -25.04 10.03
N GLN A 334 -17.68 -25.21 8.73
CA GLN A 334 -16.70 -26.19 8.25
C GLN A 334 -15.27 -25.76 8.63
N SER A 335 -14.50 -26.69 9.19
CA SER A 335 -13.07 -26.50 9.43
C SER A 335 -12.30 -26.37 8.12
N LEU A 336 -11.58 -25.24 7.94
CA LEU A 336 -10.73 -25.03 6.76
C LEU A 336 -9.59 -26.05 6.73
N LEU A 337 -9.02 -26.41 7.88
CA LEU A 337 -7.99 -27.45 8.01
C LEU A 337 -8.45 -28.80 7.44
N LYS A 338 -9.69 -29.20 7.75
CA LYS A 338 -10.25 -30.45 7.24
C LYS A 338 -10.69 -30.36 5.78
N ALA A 339 -11.24 -29.22 5.38
CA ALA A 339 -11.69 -29.00 4.01
C ALA A 339 -10.52 -29.01 3.02
N ALA A 340 -9.40 -28.41 3.40
CA ALA A 340 -8.18 -28.35 2.59
C ALA A 340 -7.55 -29.73 2.30
N LEU A 341 -7.81 -30.73 3.16
CA LEU A 341 -7.38 -32.11 2.92
C LEU A 341 -8.21 -32.83 1.83
N GLN A 342 -9.33 -32.25 1.44
CA GLN A 342 -10.27 -32.87 0.49
C GLN A 342 -10.27 -32.20 -0.88
N ARG A 343 -10.00 -30.88 -0.92
CA ARG A 343 -9.99 -30.07 -2.13
C ARG A 343 -9.23 -28.78 -1.90
N ASP A 344 -8.80 -28.15 -2.96
CA ASP A 344 -8.23 -26.81 -2.93
C ASP A 344 -9.33 -25.79 -2.62
N ILE A 345 -8.96 -24.71 -1.88
CA ILE A 345 -9.88 -23.67 -1.46
C ILE A 345 -9.24 -22.31 -1.78
N LEU A 346 -10.00 -21.47 -2.45
CA LEU A 346 -9.63 -20.07 -2.71
C LEU A 346 -10.44 -19.17 -1.77
N LEU A 347 -9.75 -18.27 -1.07
CA LEU A 347 -10.33 -17.12 -0.37
C LEU A 347 -10.06 -15.85 -1.17
N SER A 348 -11.06 -14.99 -1.29
CA SER A 348 -10.97 -13.72 -2.05
C SER A 348 -11.28 -12.53 -1.16
N TYR A 349 -10.26 -11.81 -0.73
CA TYR A 349 -10.40 -10.60 0.10
C TYR A 349 -10.62 -9.36 -0.78
N PRO A 350 -11.34 -8.33 -0.27
CA PRO A 350 -12.08 -8.22 1.01
C PRO A 350 -13.49 -8.80 0.93
N TYR A 351 -13.86 -9.40 -0.20
CA TYR A 351 -15.22 -9.91 -0.45
C TYR A 351 -15.58 -11.04 0.51
N GLU A 352 -14.60 -11.88 0.80
CA GLU A 352 -14.71 -12.99 1.76
C GLU A 352 -13.85 -12.72 3.01
N SER A 353 -14.26 -13.30 4.13
CA SER A 353 -13.60 -13.11 5.42
C SER A 353 -12.25 -13.84 5.51
N MET A 354 -11.27 -13.20 6.14
CA MET A 354 -9.99 -13.82 6.51
C MET A 354 -10.14 -14.72 7.77
N GLU A 355 -11.24 -14.62 8.50
CA GLU A 355 -11.44 -15.34 9.77
C GLU A 355 -11.27 -16.87 9.61
N PRO A 356 -11.72 -17.56 8.52
CA PRO A 356 -11.47 -18.98 8.34
C PRO A 356 -9.97 -19.35 8.32
N PHE A 357 -9.11 -18.51 7.75
CA PHE A 357 -7.67 -18.73 7.80
C PHE A 357 -7.13 -18.61 9.24
N LEU A 358 -7.56 -17.61 9.99
CA LEU A 358 -7.19 -17.46 11.40
C LEU A 358 -7.67 -18.64 12.25
N GLN A 359 -8.90 -19.11 12.01
CA GLN A 359 -9.45 -20.31 12.65
C GLN A 359 -8.62 -21.57 12.31
N MET A 360 -8.16 -21.70 11.06
CA MET A 360 -7.30 -22.81 10.64
C MET A 360 -6.00 -22.83 11.47
N ILE A 361 -5.37 -21.69 11.72
CA ILE A 361 -4.16 -21.59 12.56
C ILE A 361 -4.51 -21.94 14.02
N ARG A 362 -5.64 -21.44 14.54
CA ARG A 362 -6.11 -21.76 15.89
C ARG A 362 -6.41 -23.25 16.06
N GLU A 363 -7.05 -23.88 15.08
CA GLU A 363 -7.30 -25.32 15.06
C GLU A 363 -5.99 -26.09 15.02
N ALA A 364 -5.05 -25.68 14.16
CA ALA A 364 -3.73 -26.29 14.05
C ALA A 364 -2.93 -26.20 15.36
N ALA A 365 -3.05 -25.09 16.09
CA ALA A 365 -2.42 -24.92 17.39
C ALA A 365 -2.89 -25.95 18.42
N ASN A 366 -4.15 -26.42 18.33
CA ASN A 366 -4.77 -27.34 19.28
C ASN A 366 -4.88 -28.80 18.77
N ASP A 367 -4.69 -29.06 17.47
CA ASP A 367 -4.77 -30.41 16.90
C ASP A 367 -3.51 -31.20 17.26
N PRO A 368 -3.64 -32.33 18.03
CA PRO A 368 -2.49 -33.16 18.37
C PRO A 368 -1.82 -33.83 17.16
N ALA A 369 -2.50 -33.93 16.02
CA ALA A 369 -1.92 -34.42 14.78
C ALA A 369 -0.96 -33.40 14.12
N VAL A 370 -1.08 -32.12 14.41
CA VAL A 370 -0.21 -31.07 13.86
C VAL A 370 1.14 -31.11 14.59
N LEU A 371 2.20 -31.17 13.83
CA LEU A 371 3.59 -31.22 14.30
C LEU A 371 4.28 -29.85 14.23
N ALA A 372 4.08 -29.13 13.12
CA ALA A 372 4.76 -27.88 12.88
C ALA A 372 3.87 -26.88 12.11
N ILE A 373 4.11 -25.58 12.37
CA ILE A 373 3.55 -24.45 11.61
C ILE A 373 4.72 -23.55 11.20
N ARG A 374 4.85 -23.29 9.90
CA ARG A 374 5.88 -22.38 9.35
C ARG A 374 5.21 -21.29 8.55
N ILE A 375 5.61 -20.04 8.75
CA ILE A 375 4.95 -18.88 8.12
C ILE A 375 5.93 -17.76 7.81
N THR A 376 5.69 -17.03 6.72
CA THR A 376 6.38 -15.77 6.41
C THR A 376 5.54 -14.59 6.88
N ILE A 377 6.16 -13.58 7.47
CA ILE A 377 5.48 -12.38 7.98
C ILE A 377 6.17 -11.14 7.44
N TYR A 378 5.41 -10.29 6.73
CA TYR A 378 5.89 -9.00 6.22
C TYR A 378 5.28 -7.82 6.97
N ARG A 379 3.96 -7.82 7.20
CA ARG A 379 3.21 -6.78 7.93
C ARG A 379 2.11 -7.42 8.76
N LEU A 380 2.06 -7.02 10.01
CA LEU A 380 1.03 -7.44 10.97
C LEU A 380 0.17 -6.26 11.42
N ALA A 381 -1.05 -6.55 11.85
CA ALA A 381 -1.85 -5.57 12.57
C ALA A 381 -1.25 -5.30 13.96
N SER A 382 -1.51 -4.12 14.52
CA SER A 382 -1.07 -3.76 15.89
C SER A 382 -1.69 -4.66 16.98
N LYS A 383 -2.80 -5.33 16.68
CA LYS A 383 -3.44 -6.39 17.48
C LYS A 383 -3.70 -7.57 16.55
N ALA A 384 -2.72 -8.45 16.39
CA ALA A 384 -2.76 -9.56 15.43
C ALA A 384 -3.13 -10.86 16.11
N LYS A 385 -4.38 -11.35 15.94
CA LYS A 385 -4.82 -12.67 16.41
C LYS A 385 -3.95 -13.80 15.87
N LEU A 386 -3.42 -13.62 14.64
CA LEU A 386 -2.49 -14.59 14.05
C LEU A 386 -1.30 -14.87 14.98
N VAL A 387 -0.68 -13.83 15.52
CA VAL A 387 0.48 -13.98 16.43
C VAL A 387 0.06 -14.68 17.72
N GLU A 388 -1.08 -14.33 18.30
CA GLU A 388 -1.61 -15.00 19.49
C GLU A 388 -1.78 -16.52 19.25
N TYR A 389 -2.31 -16.92 18.08
CA TYR A 389 -2.49 -18.35 17.74
C TYR A 389 -1.17 -19.06 17.47
N LEU A 390 -0.17 -18.39 16.89
CA LEU A 390 1.15 -18.96 16.69
C LEU A 390 1.89 -19.14 18.03
N CYS A 391 1.79 -18.18 18.96
CA CYS A 391 2.30 -18.29 20.30
C CYS A 391 1.64 -19.48 21.03
N ALA A 392 0.32 -19.57 21.01
CA ALA A 392 -0.41 -20.69 21.60
C ALA A 392 -0.02 -22.05 20.98
N ALA A 393 0.29 -22.08 19.67
CA ALA A 393 0.79 -23.31 19.04
C ALA A 393 2.15 -23.74 19.60
N ALA A 394 3.08 -22.80 19.80
CA ALA A 394 4.39 -23.08 20.38
C ALA A 394 4.27 -23.52 21.85
N GLU A 395 3.44 -22.83 22.63
CA GLU A 395 3.12 -23.21 24.02
C GLU A 395 2.48 -24.59 24.12
N ASN A 396 1.71 -25.01 23.12
CA ASN A 396 1.14 -26.36 22.98
C ASN A 396 2.14 -27.40 22.42
N GLY A 397 3.43 -27.06 22.33
CA GLY A 397 4.50 -27.97 21.92
C GLY A 397 4.62 -28.21 20.43
N LYS A 398 4.04 -27.34 19.58
CA LYS A 398 4.25 -27.38 18.12
C LYS A 398 5.57 -26.73 17.75
N ASP A 399 6.23 -27.23 16.68
CA ASP A 399 7.40 -26.55 16.10
C ASP A 399 6.93 -25.35 15.26
N VAL A 400 6.96 -24.15 15.83
CA VAL A 400 6.54 -22.92 15.15
C VAL A 400 7.74 -22.15 14.66
N THR A 401 7.82 -21.91 13.34
CA THR A 401 8.88 -21.09 12.73
C THR A 401 8.26 -19.92 11.99
N ALA A 402 8.62 -18.69 12.34
CA ALA A 402 8.22 -17.49 11.64
C ALA A 402 9.41 -16.79 10.98
N LEU A 403 9.32 -16.56 9.68
CA LEU A 403 10.27 -15.76 8.91
C LEU A 403 9.72 -14.34 8.83
N ILE A 404 10.33 -13.42 9.61
CA ILE A 404 9.83 -12.02 9.78
C ILE A 404 10.73 -11.04 9.04
N GLU A 405 10.13 -10.21 8.17
CA GLU A 405 10.84 -9.11 7.49
C GLU A 405 10.83 -7.85 8.37
N LEU A 406 11.95 -7.50 9.00
CA LEU A 406 12.06 -6.32 9.84
C LEU A 406 12.13 -5.00 9.06
N ARG A 407 12.50 -5.03 7.77
CA ARG A 407 12.60 -3.85 6.90
C ARG A 407 11.30 -3.53 6.16
N ALA A 408 10.15 -3.92 6.74
CA ALA A 408 8.85 -3.50 6.25
C ALA A 408 8.66 -2.01 6.55
N ARG A 409 8.79 -1.14 5.53
CA ARG A 409 8.79 0.33 5.68
C ARG A 409 7.58 0.81 6.48
N PHE A 410 7.86 1.62 7.51
CA PHE A 410 6.90 2.21 8.46
C PHE A 410 6.23 1.22 9.44
N ASP A 411 6.54 -0.08 9.34
CA ASP A 411 6.07 -1.11 10.28
C ASP A 411 7.23 -1.77 11.03
N GLU A 412 8.45 -1.22 10.92
CA GLU A 412 9.66 -1.81 11.47
C GLU A 412 9.53 -2.06 12.98
N GLN A 413 9.08 -1.04 13.75
CA GLN A 413 8.93 -1.17 15.20
C GLN A 413 7.87 -2.21 15.57
N ASN A 414 6.72 -2.19 14.92
CA ASN A 414 5.66 -3.16 15.16
C ASN A 414 6.12 -4.61 14.90
N ASN A 415 6.95 -4.84 13.88
CA ASN A 415 7.48 -6.17 13.58
C ASN A 415 8.57 -6.59 14.59
N ILE A 416 9.34 -5.66 15.13
CA ILE A 416 10.29 -5.91 16.22
C ILE A 416 9.53 -6.37 17.47
N ASP A 417 8.53 -5.61 17.92
CA ASP A 417 7.74 -5.89 19.12
C ASP A 417 7.07 -7.28 19.05
N TRP A 418 6.49 -7.62 17.86
CA TRP A 418 5.88 -8.92 17.65
C TRP A 418 6.90 -10.07 17.61
N SER A 419 8.10 -9.83 17.07
CA SER A 419 9.14 -10.87 17.05
C SER A 419 9.60 -11.25 18.46
N GLU A 420 9.75 -10.27 19.35
CA GLU A 420 10.07 -10.50 20.76
C GLU A 420 9.00 -11.32 21.47
N ARG A 421 7.74 -10.96 21.29
CA ARG A 421 6.60 -11.68 21.84
C ARG A 421 6.56 -13.16 21.40
N MET A 422 6.85 -13.43 20.13
CA MET A 422 6.85 -14.80 19.58
C MET A 422 8.05 -15.61 20.09
N GLU A 423 9.24 -14.99 20.22
CA GLU A 423 10.43 -15.64 20.83
C GLU A 423 10.15 -16.03 22.28
N GLU A 424 9.55 -15.14 23.08
CA GLU A 424 9.15 -15.42 24.47
C GLU A 424 8.21 -16.61 24.58
N ALA A 425 7.29 -16.80 23.61
CA ALA A 425 6.38 -17.93 23.55
C ALA A 425 7.03 -19.24 23.05
N GLY A 426 8.31 -19.21 22.65
CA GLY A 426 9.05 -20.38 22.16
C GLY A 426 8.99 -20.60 20.65
N CYS A 427 8.54 -19.63 19.87
CA CYS A 427 8.63 -19.67 18.41
C CYS A 427 10.07 -19.48 17.93
N LYS A 428 10.46 -20.16 16.86
CA LYS A 428 11.73 -19.94 16.16
C LYS A 428 11.56 -18.77 15.19
N ILE A 429 12.34 -17.71 15.35
CA ILE A 429 12.28 -16.53 14.51
C ILE A 429 13.49 -16.51 13.57
N ILE A 430 13.22 -16.21 12.28
CA ILE A 430 14.23 -15.98 11.25
C ILE A 430 14.04 -14.53 10.77
N TYR A 431 15.08 -13.71 10.87
CA TYR A 431 15.06 -12.31 10.47
C TYR A 431 15.59 -12.15 9.05
N GLY A 432 14.87 -12.57 8.05
CA GLY A 432 15.17 -12.33 6.64
C GLY A 432 16.65 -12.45 6.23
N PHE A 433 17.06 -11.63 5.24
CA PHE A 433 18.41 -11.59 4.67
C PHE A 433 18.91 -10.15 4.57
N GLU A 434 20.21 -9.91 4.61
CA GLU A 434 20.78 -8.56 4.51
C GLU A 434 20.43 -7.91 3.14
N ASP A 435 20.60 -8.63 2.03
CA ASP A 435 20.44 -8.09 0.68
C ASP A 435 19.06 -8.34 0.06
N TYR A 436 18.27 -9.25 0.62
CA TYR A 436 16.99 -9.68 0.07
C TYR A 436 15.85 -9.47 1.05
N LYS A 437 14.82 -8.73 0.65
CA LYS A 437 13.60 -8.60 1.45
C LYS A 437 12.69 -9.80 1.24
N VAL A 438 12.21 -10.40 2.33
CA VAL A 438 11.23 -11.47 2.26
C VAL A 438 9.84 -10.86 2.07
N HIS A 439 9.24 -11.10 0.90
CA HIS A 439 7.92 -10.56 0.58
C HIS A 439 6.91 -11.64 0.18
N SER A 440 7.30 -12.91 0.19
CA SER A 440 6.41 -14.06 0.00
C SER A 440 5.34 -14.14 1.10
N LYS A 441 4.17 -14.70 0.78
CA LYS A 441 3.08 -14.98 1.71
C LYS A 441 2.75 -16.45 1.61
N ILE A 442 3.38 -17.23 2.48
CA ILE A 442 3.24 -18.68 2.52
C ILE A 442 3.16 -19.15 3.97
N CYS A 443 2.24 -20.08 4.24
CA CYS A 443 2.09 -20.77 5.50
C CYS A 443 2.03 -22.27 5.25
N LEU A 444 2.81 -23.04 5.98
CA LEU A 444 2.87 -24.50 5.90
C LEU A 444 2.49 -25.12 7.24
N ILE A 445 1.44 -25.91 7.25
CA ILE A 445 1.05 -26.75 8.39
C ILE A 445 1.44 -28.18 8.07
N THR A 446 2.30 -28.76 8.92
CA THR A 446 2.74 -30.15 8.82
C THR A 446 2.01 -30.99 9.86
N ARG A 447 1.35 -32.04 9.44
CA ARG A 447 0.59 -32.94 10.33
C ARG A 447 0.92 -34.42 10.09
N ARG A 448 0.73 -35.24 11.13
CA ARG A 448 0.81 -36.70 11.03
C ARG A 448 -0.59 -37.29 10.81
N GLU A 449 -0.73 -38.13 9.81
CA GLU A 449 -1.95 -38.84 9.53
C GLU A 449 -1.66 -40.30 9.19
N ARG A 450 -2.18 -41.22 9.99
CA ARG A 450 -2.02 -42.67 9.80
C ARG A 450 -0.57 -43.13 9.56
N GLY A 451 0.38 -42.53 10.29
CA GLY A 451 1.82 -42.85 10.19
C GLY A 451 2.58 -42.12 9.07
N THR A 452 1.90 -41.35 8.23
CA THR A 452 2.53 -40.50 7.18
C THR A 452 2.48 -39.05 7.57
N VAL A 453 3.34 -38.26 6.95
CA VAL A 453 3.33 -36.76 7.07
C VAL A 453 2.51 -36.22 5.92
N ARG A 454 1.60 -35.30 6.22
CA ARG A 454 0.79 -34.55 5.26
C ARG A 454 1.03 -33.06 5.45
N HIS A 455 0.96 -32.33 4.37
CA HIS A 455 1.12 -30.88 4.35
C HIS A 455 -0.20 -30.20 3.97
N ILE A 456 -0.47 -29.07 4.60
CA ILE A 456 -1.47 -28.10 4.15
C ILE A 456 -0.71 -26.80 3.93
N THR A 457 -0.72 -26.32 2.70
CA THR A 457 0.00 -25.12 2.30
C THR A 457 -0.99 -24.02 1.96
N GLN A 458 -0.80 -22.84 2.52
CA GLN A 458 -1.49 -21.65 2.09
C GLN A 458 -0.49 -20.77 1.35
N VAL A 459 -0.87 -20.24 0.17
CA VAL A 459 -0.11 -19.24 -0.59
C VAL A 459 -1.04 -18.08 -0.91
N GLY A 460 -0.62 -16.85 -0.58
CA GLY A 460 -1.42 -15.66 -0.78
C GLY A 460 -0.71 -14.58 -1.61
N THR A 461 -1.52 -13.70 -2.22
CA THR A 461 -1.02 -12.50 -2.89
C THR A 461 -0.81 -11.34 -1.91
N GLY A 462 -1.54 -11.32 -0.79
CA GLY A 462 -1.57 -10.27 0.22
C GLY A 462 -1.02 -10.67 1.58
N ASN A 463 -0.73 -9.68 2.42
CA ASN A 463 -0.17 -9.87 3.76
C ASN A 463 -1.18 -10.47 4.74
N TYR A 464 -0.68 -11.13 5.78
CA TYR A 464 -1.46 -11.63 6.91
C TYR A 464 -1.84 -10.49 7.87
N ASN A 465 -2.65 -9.55 7.40
CA ASN A 465 -3.06 -8.39 8.17
C ASN A 465 -4.58 -8.24 8.12
N GLU A 466 -5.23 -8.47 9.25
CA GLU A 466 -6.69 -8.50 9.41
C GLU A 466 -7.37 -7.17 9.03
N LYS A 467 -6.65 -6.05 9.18
CA LYS A 467 -7.15 -4.72 8.83
C LYS A 467 -7.09 -4.49 7.32
N THR A 468 -5.94 -4.79 6.70
CA THR A 468 -5.77 -4.59 5.26
C THR A 468 -6.55 -5.59 4.43
N ALA A 469 -6.80 -6.81 4.94
CA ALA A 469 -7.67 -7.80 4.30
C ALA A 469 -9.13 -7.34 4.12
N LYS A 470 -9.55 -6.25 4.79
CA LYS A 470 -10.86 -5.61 4.60
C LYS A 470 -10.85 -4.48 3.59
N GLN A 471 -9.67 -4.11 3.07
CA GLN A 471 -9.46 -2.93 2.23
C GLN A 471 -8.75 -3.24 0.91
N TYR A 472 -7.98 -4.35 0.83
CA TYR A 472 -7.17 -4.74 -0.31
C TYR A 472 -7.79 -5.97 -0.99
N THR A 473 -7.83 -5.93 -2.32
CA THR A 473 -8.25 -7.12 -3.08
C THR A 473 -7.06 -8.08 -3.18
N ASP A 474 -7.18 -9.23 -2.53
CA ASP A 474 -6.17 -10.29 -2.55
C ASP A 474 -6.82 -11.65 -2.66
N VAL A 475 -6.06 -12.63 -3.11
CA VAL A 475 -6.49 -14.02 -3.16
C VAL A 475 -5.52 -14.90 -2.37
N SER A 476 -6.05 -15.98 -1.80
CA SER A 476 -5.32 -16.92 -0.96
C SER A 476 -5.76 -18.34 -1.28
N LEU A 477 -4.83 -19.15 -1.82
CA LEU A 477 -5.03 -20.58 -2.06
C LEU A 477 -4.66 -21.35 -0.81
N ILE A 478 -5.49 -22.32 -0.44
CA ILE A 478 -5.20 -23.33 0.58
C ILE A 478 -5.30 -24.70 -0.11
N THR A 479 -4.21 -25.46 -0.10
CA THR A 479 -4.11 -26.76 -0.78
C THR A 479 -3.40 -27.81 0.07
N ALA A 480 -3.73 -29.06 -0.14
CA ALA A 480 -3.01 -30.22 0.36
C ALA A 480 -2.26 -30.98 -0.75
N ASP A 481 -2.01 -30.35 -1.91
CA ASP A 481 -1.16 -30.95 -2.95
C ASP A 481 0.23 -31.23 -2.36
N GLU A 482 0.61 -32.51 -2.42
CA GLU A 482 1.84 -33.02 -1.82
C GLU A 482 3.09 -32.34 -2.42
N ARG A 483 3.11 -32.07 -3.72
CA ARG A 483 4.25 -31.46 -4.44
C ARG A 483 4.44 -30.00 -4.00
N ILE A 484 3.32 -29.24 -3.85
CA ILE A 484 3.35 -27.87 -3.31
C ILE A 484 3.79 -27.89 -1.85
N GLY A 485 3.31 -28.87 -1.07
CA GLY A 485 3.70 -29.05 0.33
C GLY A 485 5.20 -29.37 0.50
N GLN A 486 5.75 -30.24 -0.34
CA GLN A 486 7.18 -30.55 -0.36
C GLN A 486 8.03 -29.34 -0.74
N ASP A 487 7.62 -28.58 -1.78
CA ASP A 487 8.30 -27.33 -2.17
C ASP A 487 8.24 -26.29 -1.06
N ALA A 488 7.09 -26.15 -0.36
CA ALA A 488 6.96 -25.24 0.78
C ALA A 488 7.87 -25.67 1.95
N GLY A 489 7.97 -26.97 2.23
CA GLY A 489 8.91 -27.50 3.22
C GLY A 489 10.37 -27.20 2.85
N ALA A 490 10.75 -27.45 1.59
CA ALA A 490 12.06 -27.11 1.04
C ALA A 490 12.34 -25.59 1.10
N PHE A 491 11.33 -24.75 0.80
CA PHE A 491 11.43 -23.31 0.90
C PHE A 491 11.81 -22.86 2.31
N PHE A 492 11.08 -23.28 3.34
CA PHE A 492 11.39 -22.89 4.71
C PHE A 492 12.73 -23.41 5.19
N ASN A 493 13.11 -24.65 4.80
CA ASN A 493 14.43 -25.18 5.13
C ASN A 493 15.55 -24.37 4.45
N ASN A 494 15.41 -24.01 3.19
CA ASN A 494 16.37 -23.17 2.46
C ASN A 494 16.49 -21.78 3.11
N MET A 495 15.36 -21.16 3.49
CA MET A 495 15.35 -19.87 4.17
C MET A 495 16.07 -19.93 5.52
N ALA A 496 15.86 -21.01 6.29
CA ALA A 496 16.54 -21.22 7.57
C ALA A 496 18.06 -21.40 7.44
N LEU A 497 18.51 -21.93 6.31
CA LEU A 497 19.92 -22.15 6.01
C LEU A 497 20.58 -20.99 5.25
N GLY A 498 19.86 -19.91 4.98
CA GLY A 498 20.38 -18.79 4.18
C GLY A 498 20.55 -19.14 2.69
N ASN A 499 19.95 -20.24 2.21
CA ASN A 499 20.09 -20.70 0.82
C ASN A 499 19.02 -20.12 -0.08
N LEU A 500 19.36 -19.12 -0.88
CA LEU A 500 18.46 -18.53 -1.87
C LEU A 500 18.48 -19.28 -3.23
N SER A 501 19.33 -20.28 -3.41
CA SER A 501 19.49 -21.04 -4.68
C SER A 501 18.71 -22.35 -4.70
N GLY A 502 17.69 -22.49 -3.84
CA GLY A 502 16.84 -23.68 -3.77
C GLY A 502 16.12 -23.98 -5.10
N ARG A 503 15.90 -25.28 -5.37
CA ARG A 503 15.15 -25.74 -6.53
C ARG A 503 13.78 -26.26 -6.08
N TYR A 504 12.74 -25.93 -6.84
CA TYR A 504 11.35 -26.24 -6.55
C TYR A 504 10.69 -26.82 -7.80
N SER A 505 9.80 -27.79 -7.61
CA SER A 505 9.15 -28.52 -8.71
C SER A 505 7.88 -27.81 -9.22
N ARG A 506 7.16 -27.14 -8.32
CA ARG A 506 5.87 -26.48 -8.60
C ARG A 506 5.92 -24.98 -8.36
N LEU A 507 6.52 -24.56 -7.26
CA LEU A 507 6.61 -23.15 -6.89
C LEU A 507 7.70 -22.45 -7.71
N PHE A 508 7.40 -21.28 -8.23
CA PHE A 508 8.41 -20.38 -8.78
C PHE A 508 8.85 -19.42 -7.67
N VAL A 509 10.14 -19.40 -7.37
CA VAL A 509 10.67 -18.61 -6.25
C VAL A 509 11.70 -17.61 -6.78
N ALA A 510 11.53 -16.34 -6.45
CA ALA A 510 12.56 -15.33 -6.67
C ALA A 510 13.58 -15.35 -5.52
N PRO A 511 14.86 -15.02 -5.81
CA PRO A 511 15.39 -14.49 -7.08
C PRO A 511 15.74 -15.55 -8.14
N THR A 512 15.64 -16.85 -7.84
CA THR A 512 16.23 -17.93 -8.64
C THR A 512 15.44 -18.30 -9.88
N SER A 513 14.15 -18.63 -9.73
CA SER A 513 13.39 -19.29 -10.80
C SER A 513 12.18 -18.50 -11.30
N LEU A 514 11.63 -17.59 -10.50
CA LEU A 514 10.36 -16.93 -10.81
C LEU A 514 10.41 -16.17 -12.15
N LYS A 515 11.41 -15.33 -12.37
CA LYS A 515 11.55 -14.54 -13.60
C LYS A 515 11.72 -15.43 -14.82
N ASN A 516 12.67 -16.36 -14.74
CA ASN A 516 13.00 -17.26 -15.86
C ASN A 516 11.81 -18.12 -16.27
N ASN A 517 11.06 -18.64 -15.31
CA ASN A 517 9.86 -19.44 -15.59
C ASN A 517 8.72 -18.59 -16.21
N ILE A 518 8.52 -17.34 -15.75
CA ILE A 518 7.57 -16.44 -16.38
C ILE A 518 7.97 -16.13 -17.83
N LEU A 519 9.25 -15.84 -18.09
CA LEU A 519 9.74 -15.60 -19.45
C LEU A 519 9.55 -16.84 -20.33
N ALA A 520 9.82 -18.04 -19.82
CA ALA A 520 9.60 -19.29 -20.55
C ALA A 520 8.12 -19.54 -20.89
N LEU A 521 7.19 -19.20 -19.97
CA LEU A 521 5.74 -19.28 -20.23
C LEU A 521 5.31 -18.27 -21.31
N MET A 522 5.95 -17.09 -21.37
CA MET A 522 5.73 -16.14 -22.46
C MET A 522 6.29 -16.67 -23.79
N ASP A 523 7.46 -17.34 -23.79
CA ASP A 523 8.04 -17.96 -24.97
C ASP A 523 7.12 -19.05 -25.55
N GLU A 524 6.46 -19.84 -24.70
CA GLU A 524 5.46 -20.81 -25.14
C GLU A 524 4.29 -20.14 -25.89
N GLN A 525 3.86 -18.94 -25.44
CA GLN A 525 2.79 -18.21 -26.14
C GLN A 525 3.29 -17.53 -27.41
N ILE A 526 4.51 -17.01 -27.41
CA ILE A 526 5.17 -16.44 -28.61
C ILE A 526 5.25 -17.50 -29.71
N ALA A 527 5.58 -18.74 -29.39
CA ALA A 527 5.63 -19.85 -30.36
C ALA A 527 4.25 -20.14 -30.99
N LYS A 528 3.15 -19.80 -30.35
CA LYS A 528 1.77 -19.94 -30.89
C LYS A 528 1.36 -18.76 -31.80
N GLY A 529 2.10 -17.67 -31.80
CA GLY A 529 1.79 -16.49 -32.59
C GLY A 529 0.41 -15.91 -32.26
N LYS A 530 -0.46 -15.75 -33.25
CA LYS A 530 -1.81 -15.17 -33.09
C LYS A 530 -2.74 -16.00 -32.21
N ASP A 531 -2.46 -17.27 -32.01
CA ASP A 531 -3.23 -18.15 -31.12
C ASP A 531 -2.74 -18.06 -29.66
N GLY A 532 -1.61 -17.40 -29.44
CA GLY A 532 -1.07 -17.14 -28.12
C GLY A 532 -1.89 -16.10 -27.34
N TYR A 533 -1.96 -16.29 -26.01
CA TYR A 533 -2.67 -15.39 -25.11
C TYR A 533 -1.94 -15.24 -23.80
N ILE A 534 -1.85 -13.99 -23.33
CA ILE A 534 -1.26 -13.63 -22.04
C ILE A 534 -2.20 -12.65 -21.34
N LEU A 535 -2.64 -12.99 -20.11
CA LEU A 535 -3.39 -12.08 -19.24
C LEU A 535 -2.67 -11.95 -17.91
N LEU A 536 -2.27 -10.73 -17.56
CA LEU A 536 -1.50 -10.44 -16.37
C LEU A 536 -2.19 -9.40 -15.49
N LYS A 537 -2.57 -9.76 -14.28
CA LYS A 537 -3.03 -8.82 -13.26
C LYS A 537 -1.98 -8.66 -12.17
N PHE A 538 -1.51 -7.44 -11.96
CA PHE A 538 -0.50 -7.09 -10.95
C PHE A 538 -0.49 -5.58 -10.65
N ASN A 539 0.40 -5.12 -9.73
CA ASN A 539 0.36 -3.71 -9.36
C ASN A 539 1.36 -2.85 -10.15
N SER A 540 2.52 -3.38 -10.54
CA SER A 540 3.56 -2.58 -11.20
C SER A 540 4.41 -3.39 -12.18
N LEU A 541 4.73 -2.78 -13.33
CA LEU A 541 5.62 -3.30 -14.37
C LEU A 541 6.82 -2.36 -14.56
N THR A 542 8.02 -2.83 -14.20
CA THR A 542 9.27 -2.07 -14.42
C THR A 542 10.46 -2.96 -14.79
N ASP A 543 10.28 -4.28 -14.82
CA ASP A 543 11.34 -5.23 -15.22
C ASP A 543 11.57 -5.14 -16.71
N ILE A 544 12.82 -4.83 -17.10
CA ILE A 544 13.17 -4.55 -18.48
C ILE A 544 13.09 -5.79 -19.38
N ASP A 545 13.44 -6.97 -18.84
CA ASP A 545 13.43 -8.23 -19.60
C ASP A 545 11.98 -8.67 -19.83
N VAL A 546 11.10 -8.48 -18.83
CA VAL A 546 9.67 -8.76 -18.97
C VAL A 546 9.04 -7.80 -19.98
N ILE A 547 9.39 -6.51 -19.96
CA ILE A 547 8.90 -5.52 -20.93
C ILE A 547 9.35 -5.89 -22.34
N ALA A 548 10.61 -6.27 -22.53
CA ALA A 548 11.14 -6.71 -23.81
C ALA A 548 10.43 -7.97 -24.34
N LYS A 549 10.16 -8.94 -23.45
CA LYS A 549 9.46 -10.18 -23.77
C LYS A 549 7.98 -9.95 -24.13
N LEU A 550 7.30 -9.04 -23.45
CA LEU A 550 5.92 -8.63 -23.80
C LEU A 550 5.86 -7.96 -25.18
N ARG A 551 6.84 -7.11 -25.50
CA ARG A 551 6.97 -6.55 -26.85
C ARG A 551 7.18 -7.65 -27.89
N GLU A 552 8.08 -8.60 -27.63
CA GLU A 552 8.33 -9.75 -28.52
C GLU A 552 7.04 -10.55 -28.75
N ALA A 553 6.27 -10.81 -27.70
CA ALA A 553 4.96 -11.46 -27.79
C ALA A 553 3.98 -10.68 -28.67
N SER A 554 3.88 -9.37 -28.49
CA SER A 554 3.04 -8.50 -29.34
C SER A 554 3.47 -8.55 -30.80
N CYS A 555 4.77 -8.46 -31.09
CA CYS A 555 5.29 -8.53 -32.45
C CYS A 555 5.04 -9.89 -33.11
N ALA A 556 4.98 -10.97 -32.34
CA ALA A 556 4.60 -12.30 -32.81
C ALA A 556 3.10 -12.48 -33.06
N GLY A 557 2.27 -11.49 -32.69
CA GLY A 557 0.82 -11.50 -32.85
C GLY A 557 0.05 -12.05 -31.65
N VAL A 558 0.72 -12.34 -30.52
CA VAL A 558 0.10 -12.78 -29.26
C VAL A 558 -0.80 -11.67 -28.72
N THR A 559 -2.02 -12.01 -28.32
CA THR A 559 -2.91 -11.08 -27.60
C THR A 559 -2.45 -10.97 -26.15
N VAL A 560 -2.10 -9.75 -25.72
CA VAL A 560 -1.66 -9.46 -24.36
C VAL A 560 -2.61 -8.48 -23.68
N GLU A 561 -3.20 -8.89 -22.58
CA GLU A 561 -4.05 -8.06 -21.75
C GLU A 561 -3.42 -7.89 -20.37
N MET A 562 -3.31 -6.66 -19.89
CA MET A 562 -2.76 -6.37 -18.58
C MET A 562 -3.70 -5.52 -17.74
N ILE A 563 -3.87 -5.90 -16.46
CA ILE A 563 -4.59 -5.12 -15.46
C ILE A 563 -3.54 -4.61 -14.46
N VAL A 564 -3.13 -3.34 -14.62
CA VAL A 564 -2.02 -2.74 -13.87
C VAL A 564 -2.52 -1.55 -13.05
N ARG A 565 -2.61 -1.70 -11.75
CA ARG A 565 -3.12 -0.63 -10.87
C ARG A 565 -2.22 0.61 -10.86
N GLY A 566 -0.91 0.42 -10.73
CA GLY A 566 0.07 1.48 -10.44
C GLY A 566 0.98 1.80 -11.62
N ILE A 567 2.27 1.53 -11.44
CA ILE A 567 3.33 1.83 -12.40
C ILE A 567 3.27 0.87 -13.58
N CYS A 568 3.26 1.41 -14.79
CA CYS A 568 3.47 0.65 -16.02
C CYS A 568 4.52 1.36 -16.86
N CYS A 569 5.72 0.80 -16.96
CA CYS A 569 6.78 1.36 -17.80
C CYS A 569 6.69 0.96 -19.28
N LEU A 570 5.77 0.07 -19.65
CA LEU A 570 5.45 -0.27 -21.03
C LEU A 570 4.31 0.61 -21.52
N LEU A 571 4.42 1.15 -22.73
CA LEU A 571 3.37 1.87 -23.46
C LEU A 571 2.69 0.91 -24.43
N PRO A 572 1.36 0.67 -24.30
CA PRO A 572 0.63 -0.21 -25.21
C PRO A 572 0.27 0.49 -26.53
N GLY A 573 -0.09 -0.26 -27.55
CA GLY A 573 -0.61 0.27 -28.81
C GLY A 573 0.41 1.03 -29.67
N VAL A 574 1.71 0.93 -29.39
CA VAL A 574 2.77 1.59 -30.18
C VAL A 574 3.00 0.78 -31.46
N PRO A 575 2.85 1.40 -32.66
CA PRO A 575 3.00 0.72 -33.94
C PRO A 575 4.35 0.00 -34.10
N GLY A 576 4.31 -1.24 -34.57
CA GLY A 576 5.49 -2.09 -34.78
C GLY A 576 6.11 -2.64 -33.48
N HIS A 577 5.54 -2.35 -32.30
CA HIS A 577 6.09 -2.78 -31.03
C HIS A 577 5.05 -3.42 -30.10
N THR A 578 3.99 -2.70 -29.73
CA THR A 578 3.07 -3.13 -28.68
C THR A 578 1.60 -3.05 -29.11
N GLU A 579 1.35 -3.21 -30.41
CA GLU A 579 0.00 -3.08 -31.03
C GLU A 579 -1.02 -4.08 -30.46
N ASN A 580 -0.55 -5.28 -30.07
CA ASN A 580 -1.40 -6.33 -29.53
C ASN A 580 -1.45 -6.34 -28.00
N ILE A 581 -0.99 -5.25 -27.35
CA ILE A 581 -1.00 -5.10 -25.89
C ILE A 581 -2.08 -4.08 -25.51
N THR A 582 -2.91 -4.44 -24.53
CA THR A 582 -3.84 -3.53 -23.85
C THR A 582 -3.51 -3.47 -22.36
N VAL A 583 -3.60 -2.27 -21.78
CA VAL A 583 -3.36 -2.05 -20.34
C VAL A 583 -4.52 -1.32 -19.73
N THR A 584 -5.15 -1.95 -18.75
CA THR A 584 -6.27 -1.37 -17.98
C THR A 584 -5.83 -1.14 -16.53
N SER A 585 -6.31 -0.06 -15.91
CA SER A 585 -6.08 0.24 -14.50
C SER A 585 -7.38 0.49 -13.80
N ILE A 586 -7.57 -0.10 -12.62
CA ILE A 586 -8.74 0.10 -11.76
C ILE A 586 -8.26 0.75 -10.46
N VAL A 587 -8.86 1.89 -10.13
CA VAL A 587 -8.75 2.57 -8.83
C VAL A 587 -10.17 2.78 -8.34
N GLY A 588 -10.47 2.38 -7.11
CA GLY A 588 -11.82 2.46 -6.56
C GLY A 588 -11.81 2.26 -5.05
N ARG A 589 -12.95 1.84 -4.51
CA ARG A 589 -13.19 1.65 -3.08
C ARG A 589 -12.15 0.79 -2.38
N PHE A 590 -11.78 -0.34 -3.01
CA PHE A 590 -10.75 -1.25 -2.51
C PHE A 590 -9.46 -1.07 -3.29
N LEU A 591 -8.33 -1.28 -2.62
CA LEU A 591 -7.03 -1.24 -3.27
C LEU A 591 -6.80 -2.54 -4.05
N GLU A 592 -6.74 -2.45 -5.39
CA GLU A 592 -6.37 -3.58 -6.23
C GLU A 592 -4.94 -4.05 -5.92
N HIS A 593 -4.79 -5.29 -5.42
CA HIS A 593 -3.51 -5.75 -4.91
C HIS A 593 -3.14 -7.18 -5.32
N SER A 594 -4.08 -8.03 -5.69
CA SER A 594 -3.79 -9.41 -6.12
C SER A 594 -2.90 -9.47 -7.36
N ARG A 595 -2.14 -10.55 -7.51
CA ARG A 595 -1.35 -10.86 -8.69
C ARG A 595 -1.78 -12.22 -9.21
N ILE A 596 -2.24 -12.23 -10.46
CA ILE A 596 -2.73 -13.41 -11.16
C ILE A 596 -2.12 -13.39 -12.56
N TYR A 597 -1.47 -14.47 -12.96
CA TYR A 597 -0.84 -14.62 -14.26
C TYR A 597 -1.49 -15.77 -15.01
N VAL A 598 -1.90 -15.55 -16.24
CA VAL A 598 -2.55 -16.53 -17.10
C VAL A 598 -1.81 -16.58 -18.44
N PHE A 599 -1.41 -17.76 -18.87
CA PHE A 599 -0.73 -18.02 -20.13
C PHE A 599 -1.49 -19.10 -20.90
N GLY A 600 -1.94 -18.77 -22.11
CA GLY A 600 -2.76 -19.65 -22.95
C GLY A 600 -4.25 -19.59 -22.62
N ARG A 601 -5.01 -20.44 -23.28
CA ARG A 601 -6.48 -20.59 -23.13
C ARG A 601 -6.89 -22.07 -23.18
N GLY A 602 -8.06 -22.39 -22.62
CA GLY A 602 -8.62 -23.73 -22.63
C GLY A 602 -7.78 -24.75 -21.87
N ASP A 603 -7.63 -25.95 -22.41
CA ASP A 603 -6.96 -27.07 -21.72
C ASP A 603 -5.45 -26.86 -21.52
N GLU A 604 -4.82 -26.01 -22.35
CA GLU A 604 -3.39 -25.66 -22.25
C GLU A 604 -3.09 -24.45 -21.38
N GLU A 605 -4.13 -23.86 -20.76
CA GLU A 605 -3.96 -22.72 -19.91
C GLU A 605 -3.14 -23.04 -18.67
N LYS A 606 -2.17 -22.17 -18.37
CA LYS A 606 -1.38 -22.19 -17.15
C LYS A 606 -1.68 -20.94 -16.34
N MET A 607 -2.19 -21.11 -15.12
CA MET A 607 -2.59 -20.03 -14.22
C MET A 607 -1.79 -20.06 -12.93
N TYR A 608 -1.37 -18.88 -12.46
CA TYR A 608 -0.59 -18.71 -11.22
C TYR A 608 -1.13 -17.54 -10.40
N ILE A 609 -1.08 -17.67 -9.08
CA ILE A 609 -1.15 -16.54 -8.16
C ILE A 609 0.24 -16.23 -7.62
N SER A 610 0.54 -14.96 -7.35
CA SER A 610 1.90 -14.57 -6.95
C SER A 610 1.91 -13.47 -5.88
N SER A 611 2.98 -13.44 -5.08
CA SER A 611 3.31 -12.31 -4.23
C SER A 611 4.07 -11.21 -4.98
N ALA A 612 4.64 -11.53 -6.15
CA ALA A 612 5.50 -10.64 -6.93
C ALA A 612 4.72 -9.70 -7.84
N ASP A 613 5.16 -8.45 -7.93
CA ASP A 613 4.94 -7.61 -9.11
C ASP A 613 6.06 -7.86 -10.13
N LEU A 614 5.85 -7.52 -11.40
CA LEU A 614 6.86 -7.66 -12.46
C LEU A 614 7.81 -6.46 -12.47
N MET A 615 8.56 -6.35 -11.37
CA MET A 615 9.55 -5.31 -11.13
C MET A 615 10.91 -5.96 -10.86
N THR A 616 12.00 -5.40 -11.39
CA THR A 616 13.37 -5.90 -11.18
C THR A 616 13.68 -6.19 -9.71
N ARG A 617 13.29 -5.29 -8.79
CA ARG A 617 13.49 -5.53 -7.35
C ARG A 617 12.72 -6.73 -6.80
N ASN A 618 11.56 -7.08 -7.37
CA ASN A 618 10.75 -8.24 -6.95
C ASN A 618 11.33 -9.54 -7.54
N THR A 619 11.79 -9.50 -8.78
CA THR A 619 12.28 -10.65 -9.49
C THR A 619 13.72 -11.01 -9.11
N GLU A 620 14.55 -10.03 -8.67
CA GLU A 620 15.98 -10.20 -8.47
C GLU A 620 16.48 -9.89 -7.05
N ARG A 621 15.76 -9.07 -6.25
CA ARG A 621 16.22 -8.60 -4.93
C ARG A 621 15.21 -8.84 -3.80
N ARG A 622 14.26 -9.76 -4.03
CA ARG A 622 13.28 -10.18 -3.03
C ARG A 622 13.08 -11.68 -3.06
N VAL A 623 12.62 -12.22 -1.94
CA VAL A 623 12.08 -13.56 -1.87
C VAL A 623 10.58 -13.46 -2.12
N GLU A 624 10.15 -13.90 -3.30
CA GLU A 624 8.76 -13.90 -3.77
C GLU A 624 8.38 -15.31 -4.23
N ILE A 625 7.07 -15.60 -4.26
CA ILE A 625 6.55 -16.91 -4.69
C ILE A 625 5.45 -16.71 -5.72
N ALA A 626 5.43 -17.56 -6.76
CA ALA A 626 4.27 -17.83 -7.58
C ALA A 626 3.89 -19.30 -7.46
N CYS A 627 2.59 -19.57 -7.28
CA CYS A 627 2.00 -20.87 -7.08
C CYS A 627 1.06 -21.19 -8.23
N PRO A 628 1.21 -22.37 -8.89
CA PRO A 628 0.30 -22.79 -9.95
C PRO A 628 -1.09 -23.11 -9.38
N ILE A 629 -2.09 -22.93 -10.23
CA ILE A 629 -3.51 -23.23 -9.92
C ILE A 629 -3.92 -24.37 -10.87
N ASP A 630 -4.06 -25.58 -10.31
CA ASP A 630 -4.45 -26.75 -11.08
C ASP A 630 -5.93 -27.11 -10.88
N ASP A 631 -6.52 -26.82 -9.71
CA ASP A 631 -7.91 -27.15 -9.39
C ASP A 631 -8.89 -26.38 -10.29
N PRO A 632 -9.77 -27.06 -11.03
CA PRO A 632 -10.72 -26.42 -11.95
C PRO A 632 -11.69 -25.45 -11.27
N ALA A 633 -12.12 -25.74 -10.04
CA ALA A 633 -13.06 -24.87 -9.33
C ALA A 633 -12.38 -23.57 -8.87
N VAL A 634 -11.10 -23.66 -8.48
CA VAL A 634 -10.27 -22.48 -8.16
C VAL A 634 -10.00 -21.66 -9.41
N ARG A 635 -9.67 -22.31 -10.55
CA ARG A 635 -9.52 -21.63 -11.85
C ARG A 635 -10.75 -20.85 -12.25
N THR A 636 -11.93 -21.49 -12.20
CA THR A 636 -13.19 -20.84 -12.54
C THR A 636 -13.40 -19.57 -11.71
N ARG A 637 -13.17 -19.63 -10.41
CA ARG A 637 -13.31 -18.45 -9.54
C ARG A 637 -12.32 -17.33 -9.87
N LEU A 638 -11.08 -17.68 -10.22
CA LEU A 638 -10.11 -16.68 -10.63
C LEU A 638 -10.48 -16.04 -11.97
N HIS A 639 -11.04 -16.82 -12.90
CA HIS A 639 -11.60 -16.30 -14.15
C HIS A 639 -12.78 -15.34 -13.90
N ASP A 640 -13.68 -15.64 -12.97
CA ASP A 640 -14.80 -14.75 -12.61
C ASP A 640 -14.27 -13.40 -12.10
N ILE A 641 -13.22 -13.40 -11.26
CA ILE A 641 -12.57 -12.20 -10.76
C ILE A 641 -11.92 -11.41 -11.92
N LEU A 642 -11.16 -12.08 -12.77
CA LEU A 642 -10.50 -11.45 -13.92
C LEU A 642 -11.51 -10.92 -14.93
N TYR A 643 -12.59 -11.67 -15.21
CA TYR A 643 -13.67 -11.26 -16.08
C TYR A 643 -14.33 -9.96 -15.59
N ALA A 644 -14.66 -9.88 -14.30
CA ALA A 644 -15.22 -8.66 -13.71
C ALA A 644 -14.31 -7.45 -13.96
N MET A 645 -12.99 -7.61 -13.78
CA MET A 645 -12.01 -6.54 -13.98
C MET A 645 -11.82 -6.16 -15.46
N GLN A 646 -11.79 -7.13 -16.38
CA GLN A 646 -11.65 -6.89 -17.82
C GLN A 646 -12.87 -6.12 -18.36
N HIS A 647 -14.07 -6.39 -17.81
CA HIS A 647 -15.32 -5.78 -18.22
C HIS A 647 -15.74 -4.57 -17.39
N ASP A 648 -14.92 -4.14 -16.44
CA ASP A 648 -15.18 -2.89 -15.71
C ASP A 648 -15.19 -1.69 -16.67
N THR A 649 -16.30 -0.95 -16.66
CA THR A 649 -16.51 0.26 -17.48
C THR A 649 -16.76 1.52 -16.64
N VAL A 650 -16.87 1.35 -15.32
CA VAL A 650 -17.13 2.46 -14.38
C VAL A 650 -15.82 3.04 -13.84
N LYS A 651 -14.94 2.19 -13.33
CA LYS A 651 -13.68 2.61 -12.69
C LYS A 651 -12.44 2.37 -13.56
N ALA A 652 -12.54 1.49 -14.57
CA ALA A 652 -11.42 1.16 -15.42
C ALA A 652 -10.98 2.33 -16.31
N ARG A 653 -9.68 2.53 -16.41
CA ARG A 653 -9.03 3.47 -17.33
C ARG A 653 -8.01 2.72 -18.18
N VAL A 654 -7.97 3.05 -19.45
CA VAL A 654 -7.07 2.42 -20.44
C VAL A 654 -5.86 3.31 -20.64
N LEU A 655 -4.65 2.72 -20.49
CA LEU A 655 -3.38 3.39 -20.80
C LEU A 655 -3.28 3.59 -22.32
N GLN A 656 -2.91 4.80 -22.72
CA GLN A 656 -2.75 5.20 -24.11
C GLN A 656 -1.25 5.12 -24.52
N PRO A 657 -0.94 5.10 -25.83
CA PRO A 657 0.43 5.09 -26.34
C PRO A 657 1.29 6.30 -25.89
N ASP A 658 0.66 7.41 -25.54
CA ASP A 658 1.32 8.62 -25.03
C ASP A 658 1.56 8.62 -23.50
N GLY A 659 1.19 7.54 -22.80
CA GLY A 659 1.31 7.40 -21.34
C GLY A 659 0.15 8.01 -20.55
N THR A 660 -0.86 8.58 -21.19
CA THR A 660 -2.07 9.08 -20.52
C THR A 660 -3.07 7.96 -20.26
N TYR A 661 -4.05 8.21 -19.40
CA TYR A 661 -5.11 7.26 -19.09
C TYR A 661 -6.48 7.84 -19.42
N CYS A 662 -7.27 7.12 -20.22
CA CYS A 662 -8.62 7.49 -20.60
C CYS A 662 -9.67 6.57 -19.95
N LYS A 663 -10.84 7.10 -19.58
CA LYS A 663 -11.98 6.26 -19.17
C LYS A 663 -12.41 5.38 -20.35
N LYS A 664 -12.88 4.16 -20.08
CA LYS A 664 -13.53 3.35 -21.10
C LYS A 664 -14.79 4.04 -21.59
N PRO A 665 -15.20 3.83 -22.86
CA PRO A 665 -16.44 4.37 -23.38
C PRO A 665 -17.64 3.94 -22.51
N ALA A 666 -18.61 4.84 -22.36
CA ALA A 666 -19.87 4.51 -21.68
C ALA A 666 -20.62 3.41 -22.43
N VAL A 667 -21.18 2.45 -21.70
CA VAL A 667 -22.00 1.36 -22.23
C VAL A 667 -23.38 1.39 -21.58
N GLN A 668 -24.35 0.69 -22.19
CA GLN A 668 -25.73 0.65 -21.70
C GLN A 668 -25.84 0.00 -20.31
N ASP A 669 -25.09 -1.08 -20.08
CA ASP A 669 -25.05 -1.80 -18.80
C ASP A 669 -23.65 -1.69 -18.20
N PRO A 670 -23.37 -0.62 -17.41
CA PRO A 670 -22.04 -0.39 -16.86
C PRO A 670 -21.72 -1.39 -15.74
N ILE A 671 -20.53 -1.94 -15.78
CA ILE A 671 -20.01 -2.87 -14.77
C ILE A 671 -18.96 -2.15 -13.92
N CYS A 672 -19.15 -2.15 -12.59
CA CYS A 672 -18.11 -1.87 -11.61
C CYS A 672 -17.62 -3.21 -11.04
N ALA A 673 -16.39 -3.56 -11.29
CA ALA A 673 -15.83 -4.86 -10.90
C ALA A 673 -15.96 -5.11 -9.39
N GLN A 674 -15.65 -4.12 -8.57
CA GLN A 674 -15.68 -4.26 -7.12
C GLN A 674 -17.11 -4.43 -6.58
N ASP A 675 -18.08 -3.72 -7.14
CA ASP A 675 -19.49 -3.84 -6.77
C ASP A 675 -20.05 -5.20 -7.19
N LEU A 676 -19.72 -5.66 -8.40
CA LEU A 676 -20.11 -6.98 -8.89
C LEU A 676 -19.59 -8.10 -7.98
N LEU A 677 -18.31 -8.04 -7.59
CA LEU A 677 -17.70 -9.05 -6.72
C LEU A 677 -18.26 -8.99 -5.28
N MET A 678 -18.62 -7.81 -4.77
CA MET A 678 -19.35 -7.68 -3.50
C MET A 678 -20.74 -8.35 -3.57
N GLN A 679 -21.49 -8.10 -4.64
CA GLN A 679 -22.80 -8.71 -4.84
C GLN A 679 -22.71 -10.23 -4.96
N GLN A 680 -21.77 -10.75 -5.75
CA GLN A 680 -21.53 -12.19 -5.88
C GLN A 680 -21.19 -12.84 -4.52
N ALA A 681 -20.36 -12.18 -3.70
CA ALA A 681 -20.04 -12.69 -2.36
C ALA A 681 -21.29 -12.77 -1.46
N ILE A 682 -22.15 -11.74 -1.48
CA ILE A 682 -23.41 -11.71 -0.73
C ILE A 682 -24.35 -12.82 -1.21
N GLU A 683 -24.52 -12.99 -2.51
CA GLU A 683 -25.37 -14.02 -3.10
C GLU A 683 -24.89 -15.44 -2.76
N ASN A 684 -23.57 -15.67 -2.85
CA ASN A 684 -22.97 -16.95 -2.50
C ASN A 684 -23.19 -17.29 -1.01
N ALA A 685 -23.01 -16.31 -0.12
CA ALA A 685 -23.29 -16.49 1.31
C ALA A 685 -24.77 -16.79 1.58
N ARG A 686 -25.70 -16.12 0.89
CA ARG A 686 -27.15 -16.41 0.99
C ARG A 686 -27.50 -17.81 0.50
N LYS A 687 -26.94 -18.24 -0.64
CA LYS A 687 -27.15 -19.61 -1.17
C LYS A 687 -26.66 -20.67 -0.19
N GLN A 688 -25.52 -20.45 0.45
CA GLN A 688 -24.98 -21.35 1.48
C GLN A 688 -25.87 -21.40 2.72
N ALA A 689 -26.35 -20.25 3.21
CA ALA A 689 -27.23 -20.18 4.36
C ALA A 689 -28.60 -20.87 4.12
N ALA A 690 -29.05 -20.89 2.86
CA ALA A 690 -30.28 -21.57 2.46
C ALA A 690 -30.13 -23.12 2.30
N GLN A 691 -28.90 -23.65 2.23
CA GLN A 691 -28.66 -25.08 2.21
C GLN A 691 -28.88 -25.65 3.61
N PRO A 692 -29.69 -26.71 3.78
CA PRO A 692 -29.84 -27.33 5.09
C PRO A 692 -28.48 -27.82 5.59
N ALA A 693 -28.17 -27.50 6.85
CA ALA A 693 -26.96 -28.02 7.49
C ALA A 693 -26.82 -29.50 7.28
N PRO A 694 -25.67 -30.04 6.89
CA PRO A 694 -25.48 -31.46 6.73
C PRO A 694 -25.91 -32.12 8.02
N HIS A 695 -26.89 -33.06 7.94
CA HIS A 695 -27.37 -33.78 9.11
C HIS A 695 -26.15 -34.42 9.78
N PRO A 696 -25.96 -34.25 11.10
CA PRO A 696 -24.88 -34.93 11.81
C PRO A 696 -24.99 -36.41 11.53
N GLY A 697 -23.91 -36.98 11.01
CA GLY A 697 -23.90 -38.39 10.62
C GLY A 697 -24.30 -39.29 11.81
N PHE A 698 -24.89 -40.45 11.53
CA PHE A 698 -25.35 -41.40 12.54
C PHE A 698 -24.30 -41.66 13.65
N LEU A 699 -23.02 -41.69 13.31
CA LEU A 699 -21.90 -41.85 14.25
C LEU A 699 -21.70 -40.62 15.17
N GLU A 700 -22.01 -39.43 14.73
CA GLU A 700 -21.89 -38.20 15.54
C GLU A 700 -23.08 -38.08 16.52
N LYS A 701 -24.27 -38.56 16.13
CA LYS A 701 -25.43 -38.71 17.02
C LYS A 701 -25.15 -39.73 18.11
N ILE A 702 -24.53 -40.86 17.78
CA ILE A 702 -24.10 -41.89 18.74
C ILE A 702 -23.07 -41.34 19.71
N ARG A 703 -22.06 -40.55 19.21
CA ARG A 703 -21.01 -39.98 20.04
C ARG A 703 -21.55 -38.93 21.02
N LYS A 704 -22.52 -38.08 20.60
CA LYS A 704 -23.25 -37.17 21.51
C LYS A 704 -24.12 -37.88 22.51
N TRP A 705 -24.69 -39.03 22.14
CA TRP A 705 -25.50 -39.83 23.05
C TRP A 705 -24.65 -40.53 24.14
N PHE A 706 -23.43 -40.94 23.81
CA PHE A 706 -22.47 -41.53 24.77
C PHE A 706 -21.66 -40.50 25.57
N SER A 707 -21.56 -39.22 25.15
CA SER A 707 -20.82 -38.19 25.88
C SER A 707 -21.63 -37.42 26.93
N GLY A 708 -22.93 -37.72 27.08
CA GLY A 708 -23.75 -37.31 28.24
C GLY A 708 -23.78 -35.85 28.57
N SER A 709 -23.87 -34.97 27.55
CA SER A 709 -24.19 -33.54 27.76
C SER A 709 -24.66 -32.92 26.46
#